data_b1deea8ff62b6542143ddc807879527f
#
_entry.id   b1deea8ff62b6542143ddc807879527f
#
_cell.length_a   1.000
_cell.length_b   1.000
_cell.length_c   1.000
_cell.angle_alpha   90.00
_cell.angle_beta   90.00
_cell.angle_gamma   90.00
#
_symmetry.space_group_name_H-M   'P 1'
#
loop_
_entity.id
_entity.type
_entity.pdbx_description
1 polymer ?
#
loop_
_entity_poly.entity_id
_entity_poly.type
_entity_poly.pdbx_seq_one_letter_code
_entity_poly.pdbx_strand_id
1 'polypeptide(L)'
;MIPEDKKQDILAAAQIYDIVAEDSELKKSGNSYYTPCPKCGASGKSKGLIVTPKKNIAKCFSCDWSPNAASYLLEVRKMNYPEALRYLADKYHISLQDKPKKSKPAHVKEKRELATFCHKQLELSGLDEKDITARVFVDDDTEKEVEIFQPGTLDQYGRITTGDDVIIWYYDLHGKPVQYQKPNSNKMEQLFRVRWQNPDLHLDKQGVPMKYRSPYGSGSHLYIPEIIRRIYKERRQIRRLFIQEGEKKSEKACKHGIPSVGIMGINNIGREGKLPYELQLIIQACNVQEVIFLIDNDWDHLSTHITANKKVDQRPWNFFHAIKNFKEYFRTFETLDIYLELYFAYINANEKHDKGIDDLLANTLAGQELKILEDITRALTEKDGKGQYITAHKITTLSDGKLMEFWSLHSAEAFAQKYKEQLKELREFRIGKHKWRFNDKDQLELAQPLQDDEQFWEKYTMTDARGNERVQYRFRYLYAYNFFKKRGYGRIMMASGQFQFCHIENRIVRLTESYQIKDFAMELAKEILPSDERVDVMDMLYRGGKMYFGPDSLSNIDFVNPTFEIAEKNYQYLFFKNKYWKITASEIEQRPMSELQNFVWADKVNDFDAYLVPGDMIKVQPITEAHVGANLTDNNMITEELVGQYSIELSPEAWKSHFVQFIWNTGEFFWSKYIDTTGGHRREKYDERTTAEMFETQLHFISKVTAIGFLLHQFFDKSKSKAVIGMDGKLSEVGSSWGGTGKSILGDAIGKVIPQVAIGAKNKKLTEDPFWAEEVTEKTDNVFLDDVRANIDFEFFFPYITGKFTVNPKGGRKFTIPEKDTPKIYMSTNHAIVGEGSSFKRRQFFIAFSDFYNENHIPVDDFGVNFFDEWDQEQWNLFYNFMANCLKIYFKYGLVEAPTERLELRRLRQQIGEDFLAWADEYYSYDEPKKMFVGNKHNIQIPRKELYDDFLGKYPQDARYMKPTIFKKKLVRYCLYRSAAFNPHKFFDKEETRPGADDKSGGVEFFTIANNNYSAS
;
A
#
# COMPACT_ATOMS: atom_id res chain seq x y z
N MET A 1 4.12 5.54 45.04
CA MET A 1 3.74 5.41 43.63
C MET A 1 4.30 4.09 43.14
N ILE A 2 3.51 3.30 42.40
CA ILE A 2 4.03 2.04 41.79
C ILE A 2 4.97 2.43 40.66
N PRO A 3 6.21 1.93 40.61
CA PRO A 3 7.17 2.19 39.55
C PRO A 3 6.59 1.81 38.16
N GLU A 4 6.99 2.48 37.08
CA GLU A 4 6.39 2.31 35.75
C GLU A 4 6.67 0.93 35.15
N ASP A 5 7.87 0.38 35.39
CA ASP A 5 8.25 -0.99 35.07
C ASP A 5 7.34 -2.02 35.72
N LYS A 6 7.07 -1.84 37.02
CA LYS A 6 6.16 -2.71 37.77
C LYS A 6 4.72 -2.64 37.27
N LYS A 7 4.25 -1.46 36.84
CA LYS A 7 2.91 -1.33 36.24
C LYS A 7 2.80 -2.17 34.95
N GLN A 8 3.82 -2.15 34.12
CA GLN A 8 3.85 -2.92 32.87
C GLN A 8 3.91 -4.43 33.14
N ASP A 9 4.72 -4.86 34.10
CA ASP A 9 4.80 -6.28 34.50
C ASP A 9 3.44 -6.78 35.02
N ILE A 10 2.74 -5.98 35.82
CA ILE A 10 1.40 -6.29 36.33
C ILE A 10 0.39 -6.41 35.18
N LEU A 11 0.38 -5.47 34.26
CA LEU A 11 -0.55 -5.48 33.13
C LEU A 11 -0.25 -6.59 32.12
N ALA A 12 1.00 -6.97 31.97
CA ALA A 12 1.41 -8.08 31.09
C ALA A 12 1.04 -9.45 31.67
N ALA A 13 1.14 -9.62 33.00
CA ALA A 13 0.76 -10.85 33.68
C ALA A 13 -0.76 -11.04 33.81
N ALA A 14 -1.52 -9.95 33.85
CA ALA A 14 -2.95 -9.95 34.09
C ALA A 14 -3.76 -10.59 32.96
N GLN A 15 -4.51 -11.65 33.26
CA GLN A 15 -5.40 -12.32 32.31
C GLN A 15 -6.83 -11.83 32.51
N ILE A 16 -7.41 -11.24 31.46
CA ILE A 16 -8.78 -10.71 31.52
C ILE A 16 -9.81 -11.82 31.83
N TYR A 17 -9.54 -13.05 31.41
CA TYR A 17 -10.38 -14.21 31.71
C TYR A 17 -10.52 -14.43 33.22
N ASP A 18 -9.41 -14.40 33.96
CA ASP A 18 -9.42 -14.68 35.40
C ASP A 18 -10.16 -13.60 36.18
N ILE A 19 -10.12 -12.36 35.70
CA ILE A 19 -10.80 -11.23 36.33
C ILE A 19 -12.31 -11.28 36.09
N VAL A 20 -12.71 -11.58 34.85
CA VAL A 20 -14.14 -11.68 34.49
C VAL A 20 -14.78 -12.92 35.15
N ALA A 21 -14.04 -14.02 35.29
CA ALA A 21 -14.50 -15.24 35.93
C ALA A 21 -14.82 -15.08 37.42
N GLU A 22 -14.23 -14.11 38.10
CA GLU A 22 -14.54 -13.83 39.52
C GLU A 22 -15.92 -13.16 39.70
N ASP A 23 -16.32 -12.35 38.71
CA ASP A 23 -17.55 -11.55 38.81
C ASP A 23 -18.75 -12.17 38.06
N SER A 24 -18.49 -13.12 37.17
CA SER A 24 -19.51 -13.64 36.27
C SER A 24 -19.27 -15.09 35.89
N GLU A 25 -20.32 -15.87 35.82
CA GLU A 25 -20.26 -17.21 35.26
C GLU A 25 -19.99 -17.18 33.75
N LEU A 26 -18.85 -17.72 33.34
CA LEU A 26 -18.38 -17.76 31.97
C LEU A 26 -18.83 -19.05 31.27
N LYS A 27 -19.70 -18.94 30.26
CA LYS A 27 -20.17 -20.07 29.47
C LYS A 27 -19.32 -20.27 28.24
N LYS A 28 -18.81 -21.50 28.04
CA LYS A 28 -17.90 -21.82 26.94
C LYS A 28 -18.59 -21.82 25.58
N SER A 29 -17.96 -21.24 24.58
CA SER A 29 -18.39 -21.24 23.17
C SER A 29 -17.19 -21.36 22.24
N GLY A 30 -16.86 -22.55 21.81
CA GLY A 30 -15.66 -22.82 21.02
C GLY A 30 -14.37 -22.53 21.79
N ASN A 31 -13.50 -21.68 21.22
CA ASN A 31 -12.25 -21.23 21.85
C ASN A 31 -12.41 -19.99 22.75
N SER A 32 -13.62 -19.49 22.94
CA SER A 32 -13.94 -18.32 23.74
C SER A 32 -14.99 -18.63 24.78
N TYR A 33 -15.22 -17.70 25.68
CA TYR A 33 -16.24 -17.73 26.71
C TYR A 33 -17.13 -16.50 26.57
N TYR A 34 -18.39 -16.59 27.02
CA TYR A 34 -19.28 -15.43 27.03
C TYR A 34 -20.04 -15.31 28.33
N THR A 35 -20.36 -14.11 28.71
CA THR A 35 -21.19 -13.75 29.87
C THR A 35 -22.03 -12.52 29.51
N PRO A 36 -23.10 -12.21 30.25
CA PRO A 36 -23.76 -10.92 30.09
C PRO A 36 -22.78 -9.77 30.26
N CYS A 37 -22.87 -8.76 29.39
CA CYS A 37 -21.98 -7.63 29.46
C CYS A 37 -22.28 -6.76 30.68
N PRO A 38 -21.33 -6.56 31.61
CA PRO A 38 -21.59 -5.76 32.81
C PRO A 38 -21.82 -4.27 32.51
N LYS A 39 -21.43 -3.79 31.30
CA LYS A 39 -21.59 -2.39 30.92
C LYS A 39 -22.93 -2.06 30.27
N CYS A 40 -23.47 -2.95 29.43
CA CYS A 40 -24.72 -2.70 28.69
C CYS A 40 -25.82 -3.72 28.92
N GLY A 41 -25.57 -4.76 29.73
CA GLY A 41 -26.57 -5.82 30.03
C GLY A 41 -26.81 -6.80 28.89
N ALA A 42 -26.24 -6.63 27.72
CA ALA A 42 -26.42 -7.51 26.57
C ALA A 42 -25.94 -8.94 26.90
N SER A 43 -26.74 -9.96 26.56
CA SER A 43 -26.45 -11.35 26.88
C SER A 43 -26.52 -12.24 25.63
N GLY A 44 -25.91 -13.45 25.71
CA GLY A 44 -25.90 -14.44 24.62
C GLY A 44 -24.58 -14.57 23.90
N LYS A 45 -24.43 -15.66 23.10
CA LYS A 45 -23.18 -16.07 22.46
C LYS A 45 -22.57 -15.05 21.49
N SER A 46 -23.35 -14.16 20.91
CA SER A 46 -22.94 -13.17 19.93
C SER A 46 -23.14 -11.71 20.36
N LYS A 47 -23.85 -11.47 21.46
CA LYS A 47 -24.23 -10.14 21.94
C LYS A 47 -23.65 -9.76 23.31
N GLY A 48 -23.27 -10.76 24.12
CA GLY A 48 -22.69 -10.55 25.44
C GLY A 48 -21.21 -10.15 25.39
N LEU A 49 -20.57 -10.10 26.56
CA LEU A 49 -19.12 -9.96 26.67
C LEU A 49 -18.45 -11.28 26.31
N ILE A 50 -17.72 -11.31 25.22
CA ILE A 50 -16.96 -12.47 24.74
C ILE A 50 -15.52 -12.34 25.21
N VAL A 51 -15.05 -13.37 25.93
CA VAL A 51 -13.67 -13.44 26.46
C VAL A 51 -12.91 -14.54 25.74
N THR A 52 -11.77 -14.22 25.17
CA THR A 52 -10.90 -15.17 24.46
C THR A 52 -9.56 -15.30 25.20
N PRO A 53 -9.41 -16.31 26.08
CA PRO A 53 -8.23 -16.44 26.96
C PRO A 53 -6.90 -16.51 26.18
N LYS A 54 -6.85 -17.30 25.10
CA LYS A 54 -5.65 -17.46 24.28
C LYS A 54 -5.11 -16.13 23.70
N LYS A 55 -5.97 -15.11 23.54
CA LYS A 55 -5.59 -13.79 23.02
C LYS A 55 -5.55 -12.73 24.10
N ASN A 56 -5.92 -13.08 25.33
CA ASN A 56 -6.10 -12.19 26.47
C ASN A 56 -6.97 -10.96 26.14
N ILE A 57 -8.09 -11.15 25.44
CA ILE A 57 -9.01 -10.10 25.05
C ILE A 57 -10.42 -10.39 25.51
N ALA A 58 -11.17 -9.34 25.82
CA ALA A 58 -12.61 -9.38 26.02
C ALA A 58 -13.26 -8.29 25.14
N LYS A 59 -14.42 -8.62 24.53
CA LYS A 59 -15.15 -7.66 23.70
C LYS A 59 -16.65 -7.90 23.76
N CYS A 60 -17.41 -6.83 23.94
CA CYS A 60 -18.86 -6.84 23.79
C CYS A 60 -19.23 -6.27 22.43
N PHE A 61 -19.83 -7.07 21.56
CA PHE A 61 -20.23 -6.64 20.22
C PHE A 61 -21.51 -5.78 20.17
N SER A 62 -22.22 -5.68 21.30
CA SER A 62 -23.42 -4.84 21.40
C SER A 62 -23.12 -3.38 21.74
N CYS A 63 -22.08 -3.12 22.53
CA CYS A 63 -21.70 -1.75 22.92
C CYS A 63 -20.25 -1.42 22.57
N ASP A 64 -19.59 -2.26 21.82
CA ASP A 64 -18.17 -2.14 21.37
C ASP A 64 -17.14 -1.99 22.49
N TRP A 65 -17.53 -2.33 23.73
CA TRP A 65 -16.66 -2.25 24.88
C TRP A 65 -15.65 -3.39 24.88
N SER A 66 -14.35 -3.04 24.95
CA SER A 66 -13.25 -4.00 24.90
C SER A 66 -12.26 -3.75 26.07
N PRO A 67 -12.57 -4.27 27.27
CA PRO A 67 -11.72 -4.06 28.44
C PRO A 67 -10.51 -5.00 28.45
N ASN A 68 -9.40 -4.49 28.99
CA ASN A 68 -8.34 -5.33 29.55
C ASN A 68 -8.59 -5.58 31.06
N ALA A 69 -7.76 -6.39 31.72
CA ALA A 69 -7.92 -6.72 33.13
C ALA A 69 -7.99 -5.48 34.05
N ALA A 70 -7.15 -4.48 33.83
CA ALA A 70 -7.15 -3.25 34.61
C ALA A 70 -8.39 -2.39 34.33
N SER A 71 -8.73 -2.14 33.05
CA SER A 71 -9.88 -1.32 32.70
C SER A 71 -11.21 -1.99 33.13
N TYR A 72 -11.27 -3.32 33.14
CA TYR A 72 -12.41 -4.04 33.73
C TYR A 72 -12.58 -3.72 35.20
N LEU A 73 -11.51 -3.78 36.03
CA LEU A 73 -11.57 -3.45 37.45
C LEU A 73 -11.96 -1.99 37.72
N LEU A 74 -11.47 -1.06 36.90
CA LEU A 74 -11.84 0.35 36.94
C LEU A 74 -13.33 0.58 36.63
N GLU A 75 -13.82 0.00 35.55
CA GLU A 75 -15.14 0.31 35.01
C GLU A 75 -16.26 -0.51 35.69
N VAL A 76 -15.99 -1.76 36.08
CA VAL A 76 -16.98 -2.67 36.68
C VAL A 76 -16.93 -2.64 38.20
N ARG A 77 -15.75 -2.82 38.80
CA ARG A 77 -15.57 -2.82 40.27
C ARG A 77 -15.34 -1.44 40.86
N LYS A 78 -15.31 -0.37 40.00
CA LYS A 78 -15.14 1.02 40.41
C LYS A 78 -13.87 1.30 41.23
N MET A 79 -12.83 0.48 41.05
CA MET A 79 -11.52 0.71 41.67
C MET A 79 -10.83 1.91 41.02
N ASN A 80 -9.99 2.64 41.81
CA ASN A 80 -9.09 3.58 41.17
C ASN A 80 -7.87 2.84 40.55
N TYR A 81 -7.15 3.51 39.65
CA TYR A 81 -6.06 2.86 38.89
C TYR A 81 -4.95 2.27 39.79
N PRO A 82 -4.47 2.96 40.84
CA PRO A 82 -3.51 2.38 41.79
C PRO A 82 -4.03 1.17 42.56
N GLU A 83 -5.31 1.14 42.92
CA GLU A 83 -5.95 -0.01 43.60
C GLU A 83 -6.06 -1.21 42.65
N ALA A 84 -6.48 -0.98 41.41
CA ALA A 84 -6.57 -2.03 40.41
C ALA A 84 -5.20 -2.68 40.16
N LEU A 85 -4.13 -1.87 40.07
CA LEU A 85 -2.78 -2.38 39.90
C LEU A 85 -2.27 -3.17 41.14
N ARG A 86 -2.58 -2.72 42.37
CA ARG A 86 -2.25 -3.50 43.58
C ARG A 86 -2.99 -4.81 43.63
N TYR A 87 -4.28 -4.80 43.31
CA TYR A 87 -5.09 -6.00 43.22
C TYR A 87 -4.53 -7.01 42.23
N LEU A 88 -4.15 -6.54 41.03
CA LEU A 88 -3.52 -7.39 40.01
C LEU A 88 -2.13 -7.88 40.46
N ALA A 89 -1.33 -7.02 41.08
CA ALA A 89 -0.04 -7.40 41.62
C ALA A 89 -0.13 -8.54 42.68
N ASP A 90 -1.06 -8.42 43.62
CA ASP A 90 -1.31 -9.43 44.64
C ASP A 90 -1.84 -10.73 44.01
N LYS A 91 -2.78 -10.64 43.09
CA LYS A 91 -3.38 -11.80 42.41
C LYS A 91 -2.35 -12.58 41.60
N TYR A 92 -1.44 -11.90 40.93
CA TYR A 92 -0.39 -12.53 40.08
C TYR A 92 0.98 -12.61 40.80
N HIS A 93 1.01 -12.42 42.09
CA HIS A 93 2.20 -12.53 42.99
C HIS A 93 3.40 -11.66 42.54
N ILE A 94 3.12 -10.44 42.06
CA ILE A 94 4.15 -9.49 41.67
C ILE A 94 4.49 -8.58 42.82
N SER A 95 5.73 -8.66 43.31
CA SER A 95 6.18 -7.83 44.43
C SER A 95 6.32 -6.35 44.05
N LEU A 96 5.68 -5.48 44.80
CA LEU A 96 5.71 -4.02 44.63
C LEU A 96 6.87 -3.35 45.38
N GLN A 97 7.63 -4.08 46.22
CA GLN A 97 8.77 -3.53 46.98
C GLN A 97 10.10 -3.93 46.33
N ASP A 98 10.97 -2.94 46.14
CA ASP A 98 12.36 -3.18 45.83
C ASP A 98 13.07 -3.66 47.13
N LYS A 99 13.58 -4.89 47.13
CA LYS A 99 14.39 -5.38 48.25
C LYS A 99 15.69 -4.58 48.28
N PRO A 100 16.12 -4.05 49.47
CA PRO A 100 17.38 -3.32 49.56
C PRO A 100 18.57 -4.23 49.24
N LYS A 101 19.42 -3.78 48.31
CA LYS A 101 20.64 -4.46 47.93
C LYS A 101 21.58 -4.62 49.17
N LYS A 102 21.70 -5.84 49.68
CA LYS A 102 22.78 -6.19 50.61
C LYS A 102 24.08 -6.35 49.83
N SER A 103 25.03 -5.44 50.05
CA SER A 103 26.40 -5.59 49.55
C SER A 103 27.06 -6.79 50.23
N LYS A 104 27.39 -7.83 49.48
CA LYS A 104 28.25 -8.92 49.93
C LYS A 104 29.72 -8.61 49.60
N PRO A 105 30.68 -9.06 50.42
CA PRO A 105 32.10 -8.78 50.21
C PRO A 105 32.58 -9.44 48.88
N ALA A 106 33.50 -8.73 48.21
CA ALA A 106 34.12 -9.21 47.00
C ALA A 106 34.87 -10.51 47.25
N HIS A 107 34.41 -11.61 46.66
CA HIS A 107 35.22 -12.83 46.59
C HIS A 107 36.34 -12.58 45.56
N VAL A 108 37.56 -12.72 46.01
CA VAL A 108 38.75 -12.82 45.16
C VAL A 108 38.55 -14.07 44.30
N LYS A 109 38.32 -13.89 43.02
CA LYS A 109 38.24 -15.00 42.04
C LYS A 109 39.64 -15.57 41.88
N GLU A 110 39.88 -16.83 42.25
CA GLU A 110 40.99 -17.61 41.75
C GLU A 110 40.89 -17.62 40.22
N LYS A 111 41.93 -17.20 39.51
CA LYS A 111 42.04 -17.28 38.06
C LYS A 111 41.98 -18.74 37.65
N ARG A 112 40.84 -19.18 37.09
CA ARG A 112 40.73 -20.48 36.47
C ARG A 112 41.41 -20.39 35.10
N GLU A 113 42.47 -21.19 34.88
CA GLU A 113 43.00 -21.37 33.53
C GLU A 113 41.93 -22.02 32.66
N LEU A 114 41.52 -21.33 31.59
CA LEU A 114 40.63 -21.89 30.59
C LEU A 114 41.34 -23.04 29.85
N ALA A 115 40.60 -24.08 29.49
CA ALA A 115 41.15 -25.17 28.68
C ALA A 115 41.62 -24.63 27.32
N THR A 116 42.72 -25.16 26.80
CA THR A 116 43.45 -24.63 25.64
C THR A 116 42.56 -24.39 24.41
N PHE A 117 41.69 -25.36 24.05
CA PHE A 117 40.83 -25.23 22.90
C PHE A 117 39.69 -24.23 23.15
N CYS A 118 39.00 -24.29 24.29
CA CYS A 118 37.94 -23.39 24.66
C CYS A 118 38.47 -21.94 24.68
N HIS A 119 39.58 -21.68 25.36
CA HIS A 119 40.23 -20.37 25.38
C HIS A 119 40.56 -19.86 23.96
N LYS A 120 41.20 -20.68 23.14
CA LYS A 120 41.55 -20.34 21.75
C LYS A 120 40.32 -19.98 20.91
N GLN A 121 39.18 -20.66 21.12
CA GLN A 121 37.93 -20.36 20.39
C GLN A 121 37.29 -19.05 20.81
N LEU A 122 37.45 -18.63 22.05
CA LEU A 122 36.97 -17.35 22.55
C LEU A 122 37.88 -16.22 22.09
N GLU A 123 39.19 -16.42 22.20
CA GLU A 123 40.22 -15.48 21.75
C GLU A 123 40.12 -15.17 20.25
N LEU A 124 39.91 -16.21 19.43
CA LEU A 124 39.69 -16.05 17.97
C LEU A 124 38.47 -15.18 17.64
N SER A 125 37.44 -15.17 18.49
CA SER A 125 36.29 -14.29 18.36
C SER A 125 36.47 -12.96 19.13
N GLY A 126 37.65 -12.68 19.68
CA GLY A 126 37.96 -11.47 20.44
C GLY A 126 37.13 -11.33 21.73
N LEU A 127 36.77 -12.44 22.37
CA LEU A 127 36.10 -12.49 23.65
C LEU A 127 37.13 -12.79 24.76
N ASP A 128 37.03 -12.11 25.89
CA ASP A 128 37.90 -12.29 27.06
C ASP A 128 37.12 -12.86 28.27
N GLU A 129 37.82 -13.11 29.41
CA GLU A 129 37.18 -13.68 30.61
C GLU A 129 36.01 -12.87 31.13
N LYS A 130 35.94 -11.56 30.86
CA LYS A 130 34.83 -10.71 31.29
C LYS A 130 33.59 -10.90 30.41
N ASP A 131 33.82 -11.25 29.15
CA ASP A 131 32.72 -11.43 28.17
C ASP A 131 32.04 -12.79 28.34
N ILE A 132 32.76 -13.80 28.89
CA ILE A 132 32.21 -15.14 29.05
C ILE A 132 31.42 -15.32 30.36
N THR A 133 31.40 -14.33 31.23
CA THR A 133 30.62 -14.35 32.47
C THR A 133 29.34 -13.52 32.30
N ALA A 134 28.21 -14.08 32.76
CA ALA A 134 26.94 -13.40 32.76
C ALA A 134 26.24 -13.49 34.11
N ARG A 135 25.45 -12.48 34.45
CA ARG A 135 24.58 -12.50 35.62
C ARG A 135 23.31 -13.28 35.28
N VAL A 136 23.06 -14.31 36.04
CA VAL A 136 21.96 -15.25 35.84
C VAL A 136 21.31 -15.60 37.17
N PHE A 137 20.03 -15.97 37.12
CA PHE A 137 19.34 -16.53 38.28
C PHE A 137 19.56 -18.04 38.32
N VAL A 138 20.19 -18.52 39.38
CA VAL A 138 20.42 -19.94 39.62
C VAL A 138 19.22 -20.59 40.31
N ASP A 139 18.56 -19.82 41.15
CA ASP A 139 17.27 -20.09 41.77
C ASP A 139 16.44 -18.80 41.80
N ASP A 140 15.19 -18.85 42.25
CA ASP A 140 14.25 -17.73 42.18
C ASP A 140 14.70 -16.45 42.88
N ASP A 141 15.63 -16.57 43.86
CA ASP A 141 16.10 -15.48 44.73
C ASP A 141 17.60 -15.15 44.60
N THR A 142 18.38 -15.96 43.89
CA THR A 142 19.85 -15.88 43.88
C THR A 142 20.41 -15.56 42.49
N GLU A 143 20.86 -14.30 42.32
CA GLU A 143 21.62 -13.89 41.13
C GLU A 143 23.11 -14.23 41.34
N LYS A 144 23.69 -14.95 40.39
CA LYS A 144 25.13 -15.28 40.39
C LYS A 144 25.78 -14.94 39.05
N GLU A 145 27.05 -14.63 39.09
CA GLU A 145 27.87 -14.63 37.87
C GLU A 145 28.24 -16.08 37.53
N VAL A 146 27.97 -16.48 36.31
CA VAL A 146 28.26 -17.81 35.77
C VAL A 146 29.02 -17.68 34.44
N GLU A 147 29.87 -18.65 34.15
CA GLU A 147 30.51 -18.77 32.86
C GLU A 147 29.46 -19.33 31.85
N ILE A 148 29.19 -18.59 30.77
CA ILE A 148 28.29 -19.01 29.71
C ILE A 148 28.97 -19.84 28.61
N PHE A 149 30.28 -19.75 28.50
CA PHE A 149 31.11 -20.61 27.67
C PHE A 149 32.10 -21.36 28.60
N GLN A 150 31.95 -22.68 28.66
CA GLN A 150 32.74 -23.50 29.61
C GLN A 150 33.47 -24.62 28.87
N PRO A 151 34.70 -24.99 29.33
CA PRO A 151 35.32 -26.20 28.84
C PRO A 151 34.59 -27.44 29.35
N GLY A 152 34.39 -28.42 28.47
CA GLY A 152 33.72 -29.66 28.78
C GLY A 152 33.54 -30.50 27.53
N THR A 153 33.09 -31.74 27.65
CA THR A 153 32.77 -32.60 26.53
C THR A 153 31.55 -33.46 26.87
N LEU A 154 30.97 -34.17 25.90
CA LEU A 154 29.86 -35.09 26.13
C LEU A 154 30.34 -36.53 26.13
N ASP A 155 29.90 -37.30 27.13
CA ASP A 155 30.07 -38.74 27.15
C ASP A 155 29.07 -39.44 26.17
N GLN A 156 29.20 -40.75 26.07
CA GLN A 156 28.32 -41.57 25.20
C GLN A 156 26.83 -41.50 25.57
N TYR A 157 26.50 -41.01 26.77
CA TYR A 157 25.12 -40.83 27.25
C TYR A 157 24.63 -39.40 27.09
N GLY A 158 25.46 -38.51 26.54
CA GLY A 158 25.12 -37.08 26.36
C GLY A 158 25.24 -36.26 27.65
N ARG A 159 25.99 -36.72 28.66
CA ARG A 159 26.27 -36.00 29.92
C ARG A 159 27.55 -35.22 29.76
N ILE A 160 27.55 -33.99 30.31
CA ILE A 160 28.74 -33.14 30.32
C ILE A 160 29.77 -33.70 31.29
N THR A 161 30.97 -33.90 30.80
CA THR A 161 32.15 -34.41 31.56
C THR A 161 33.34 -33.46 31.36
N THR A 162 34.41 -33.71 32.08
CA THR A 162 35.66 -32.96 31.93
C THR A 162 36.20 -33.15 30.52
N GLY A 163 36.49 -32.03 29.85
CA GLY A 163 37.00 -32.00 28.46
C GLY A 163 37.27 -30.57 28.01
N ASP A 164 37.67 -30.44 26.76
CA ASP A 164 38.09 -29.17 26.17
C ASP A 164 37.21 -28.67 25.02
N ASP A 165 36.08 -29.31 24.74
CA ASP A 165 35.06 -28.76 23.84
C ASP A 165 34.38 -27.58 24.50
N VAL A 166 33.73 -26.70 23.72
CA VAL A 166 33.07 -25.52 24.27
C VAL A 166 31.63 -25.84 24.58
N ILE A 167 31.25 -25.82 25.84
CA ILE A 167 29.85 -25.91 26.28
C ILE A 167 29.28 -24.51 26.38
N ILE A 168 28.17 -24.25 25.69
CA ILE A 168 27.51 -22.95 25.62
C ILE A 168 26.16 -23.08 26.30
N TRP A 169 25.92 -22.29 27.37
CA TRP A 169 24.69 -22.32 28.15
C TRP A 169 23.70 -21.26 27.71
N TYR A 170 22.40 -21.59 27.78
CA TYR A 170 21.32 -20.71 27.38
C TYR A 170 20.49 -20.23 28.55
N TYR A 171 20.17 -18.94 28.55
CA TYR A 171 19.38 -18.28 29.58
C TYR A 171 18.29 -17.44 28.94
N ASP A 172 17.10 -17.38 29.59
CA ASP A 172 15.95 -16.61 29.14
C ASP A 172 16.14 -15.10 29.40
N LEU A 173 15.12 -14.29 29.05
CA LEU A 173 15.13 -12.82 29.23
C LEU A 173 15.28 -12.39 30.68
N HIS A 174 14.91 -13.24 31.64
CA HIS A 174 15.00 -12.98 33.09
C HIS A 174 16.30 -13.50 33.69
N GLY A 175 17.14 -14.14 32.90
CA GLY A 175 18.38 -14.73 33.37
C GLY A 175 18.21 -16.09 34.03
N LYS A 176 17.06 -16.74 33.85
CA LYS A 176 16.86 -18.13 34.31
C LYS A 176 17.40 -19.11 33.26
N PRO A 177 17.92 -20.26 33.65
CA PRO A 177 18.38 -21.29 32.74
C PRO A 177 17.23 -21.75 31.81
N VAL A 178 17.45 -21.72 30.50
CA VAL A 178 16.51 -22.30 29.55
C VAL A 178 16.49 -23.81 29.74
N GLN A 179 15.32 -24.40 29.90
CA GLN A 179 15.15 -25.82 30.11
C GLN A 179 14.40 -26.46 28.92
N TYR A 180 14.74 -27.72 28.66
CA TYR A 180 14.05 -28.54 27.70
C TYR A 180 13.66 -29.90 28.31
N GLN A 181 12.55 -30.46 27.86
CA GLN A 181 12.13 -31.80 28.26
C GLN A 181 12.90 -32.84 27.46
N LYS A 182 13.61 -33.72 28.15
CA LYS A 182 14.31 -34.83 27.50
C LYS A 182 13.32 -35.77 26.85
N PRO A 183 13.50 -36.15 25.57
CA PRO A 183 12.62 -37.10 24.90
C PRO A 183 12.46 -38.40 25.65
N ASN A 184 11.24 -38.91 25.71
CA ASN A 184 10.87 -40.11 26.42
C ASN A 184 11.13 -40.07 27.97
N SER A 185 11.18 -38.87 28.54
CA SER A 185 11.36 -38.65 29.95
C SER A 185 10.60 -37.41 30.39
N ASN A 186 10.13 -37.39 31.64
CA ASN A 186 9.53 -36.18 32.24
C ASN A 186 10.59 -35.26 32.87
N LYS A 187 11.87 -35.59 32.70
CA LYS A 187 12.94 -34.82 33.30
C LYS A 187 13.21 -33.57 32.46
N MET A 188 13.21 -32.42 33.14
CA MET A 188 13.70 -31.16 32.58
C MET A 188 15.20 -31.04 32.78
N GLU A 189 15.92 -30.64 31.74
CA GLU A 189 17.36 -30.43 31.76
C GLU A 189 17.68 -29.05 31.21
N GLN A 190 18.74 -28.42 31.74
CA GLN A 190 19.18 -27.13 31.22
C GLN A 190 19.71 -27.25 29.80
N LEU A 191 19.31 -26.32 28.94
CA LEU A 191 19.73 -26.28 27.55
C LEU A 191 21.20 -25.83 27.44
N PHE A 192 21.97 -26.56 26.64
CA PHE A 192 23.31 -26.20 26.23
C PHE A 192 23.54 -26.54 24.76
N ARG A 193 24.63 -26.00 24.19
CA ARG A 193 25.13 -26.38 22.87
C ARG A 193 26.62 -26.71 22.99
N VAL A 194 27.08 -27.70 22.25
CA VAL A 194 28.52 -28.09 22.26
C VAL A 194 29.13 -27.71 20.93
N ARG A 195 30.32 -27.09 20.98
CA ARG A 195 31.20 -26.94 19.86
C ARG A 195 32.34 -27.92 19.96
N TRP A 196 32.39 -28.87 19.10
CA TRP A 196 33.39 -29.90 19.12
C TRP A 196 34.80 -29.41 18.75
N GLN A 197 35.80 -29.88 19.44
CA GLN A 197 37.20 -29.68 19.09
C GLN A 197 37.55 -30.45 17.82
N ASN A 198 37.09 -31.70 17.70
CA ASN A 198 37.32 -32.59 16.60
C ASN A 198 36.02 -32.97 15.90
N PRO A 199 35.48 -32.12 14.98
CA PRO A 199 34.22 -32.35 14.31
C PRO A 199 34.16 -33.64 13.49
N ASP A 200 35.32 -34.08 12.96
CA ASP A 200 35.44 -35.32 12.14
C ASP A 200 35.11 -36.59 12.91
N LEU A 201 35.15 -36.53 14.23
CA LEU A 201 34.72 -37.63 15.10
C LEU A 201 33.19 -37.66 15.33
N HIS A 202 32.49 -36.64 14.91
CA HIS A 202 31.06 -36.43 15.15
C HIS A 202 30.30 -36.19 13.84
N LEU A 203 29.93 -37.27 13.20
CA LEU A 203 29.26 -37.24 11.90
C LEU A 203 27.72 -37.17 12.06
N ASP A 204 27.04 -36.48 11.16
CA ASP A 204 25.58 -36.51 11.05
C ASP A 204 25.12 -37.85 10.41
N LYS A 205 23.78 -37.98 10.21
CA LYS A 205 23.18 -39.16 9.57
C LYS A 205 23.63 -39.38 8.10
N GLN A 206 24.25 -38.36 7.49
CA GLN A 206 24.73 -38.37 6.10
C GLN A 206 26.26 -38.49 6.01
N GLY A 207 26.92 -38.63 7.16
CA GLY A 207 28.39 -38.77 7.24
C GLY A 207 29.12 -37.45 7.14
N VAL A 208 28.44 -36.29 7.39
CA VAL A 208 29.06 -34.99 7.35
C VAL A 208 29.50 -34.55 8.76
N PRO A 209 30.74 -34.03 8.94
CA PRO A 209 31.24 -33.57 10.21
C PRO A 209 30.41 -32.44 10.83
N MET A 210 29.95 -32.63 12.04
CA MET A 210 29.21 -31.65 12.82
C MET A 210 30.12 -30.79 13.68
N LYS A 211 30.17 -29.47 13.44
CA LYS A 211 30.93 -28.55 14.31
C LYS A 211 30.22 -28.27 15.64
N TYR A 212 28.87 -28.23 15.59
CA TYR A 212 28.02 -27.92 16.74
C TYR A 212 26.95 -28.97 16.94
N ARG A 213 26.56 -29.20 18.19
CA ARG A 213 25.45 -30.08 18.52
C ARG A 213 24.67 -29.54 19.71
N SER A 214 23.35 -29.57 19.62
CA SER A 214 22.40 -29.37 20.72
C SER A 214 21.87 -30.73 21.20
N PRO A 215 21.41 -30.87 22.46
CA PRO A 215 20.76 -32.07 22.92
C PRO A 215 19.61 -32.49 22.06
N TYR A 216 19.45 -33.81 21.84
CA TYR A 216 18.36 -34.34 21.01
C TYR A 216 16.99 -33.95 21.60
N GLY A 217 16.11 -33.41 20.79
CA GLY A 217 14.77 -33.02 21.20
C GLY A 217 14.68 -31.65 21.88
N SER A 218 15.81 -30.94 22.06
CA SER A 218 15.79 -29.61 22.70
C SER A 218 15.09 -28.52 21.88
N GLY A 219 14.92 -28.72 20.58
CA GLY A 219 14.35 -27.70 19.70
C GLY A 219 15.32 -26.56 19.36
N SER A 220 14.79 -25.50 18.78
CA SER A 220 15.55 -24.29 18.43
C SER A 220 15.24 -23.19 19.44
N HIS A 221 16.27 -22.58 20.01
CA HIS A 221 16.17 -21.54 21.02
C HIS A 221 17.01 -20.33 20.62
N LEU A 222 16.55 -19.17 21.06
CA LEU A 222 17.26 -17.90 20.88
C LEU A 222 18.38 -17.80 21.91
N TYR A 223 19.57 -17.42 21.47
CA TYR A 223 20.64 -17.04 22.35
C TYR A 223 20.56 -15.56 22.65
N ILE A 224 20.48 -15.20 23.92
CA ILE A 224 20.26 -13.83 24.38
C ILE A 224 21.45 -13.36 25.24
N PRO A 225 22.35 -12.51 24.72
CA PRO A 225 23.44 -11.93 25.49
C PRO A 225 22.95 -11.18 26.75
N GLU A 226 23.79 -11.14 27.80
CA GLU A 226 23.44 -10.43 29.05
C GLU A 226 23.10 -8.96 28.80
N ILE A 227 23.80 -8.30 27.88
CA ILE A 227 23.55 -6.91 27.54
C ILE A 227 22.10 -6.72 27.04
N ILE A 228 21.59 -7.62 26.22
CA ILE A 228 20.21 -7.59 25.75
C ILE A 228 19.23 -7.84 26.88
N ARG A 229 19.49 -8.82 27.74
CA ARG A 229 18.65 -9.07 28.93
C ARG A 229 18.56 -7.85 29.83
N ARG A 230 19.70 -7.17 30.04
CA ARG A 230 19.75 -5.94 30.84
C ARG A 230 18.97 -4.80 30.19
N ILE A 231 19.15 -4.57 28.88
CA ILE A 231 18.39 -3.55 28.13
C ILE A 231 16.88 -3.85 28.20
N TYR A 232 16.49 -5.11 28.04
CA TYR A 232 15.10 -5.57 28.15
C TYR A 232 14.54 -5.29 29.57
N LYS A 233 15.27 -5.65 30.60
CA LYS A 233 14.88 -5.43 32.02
C LYS A 233 14.72 -3.93 32.34
N GLU A 234 15.60 -3.08 31.78
CA GLU A 234 15.58 -1.64 31.92
C GLU A 234 14.60 -0.93 31.00
N ARG A 235 13.92 -1.66 30.11
CA ARG A 235 12.99 -1.13 29.09
C ARG A 235 13.62 -0.04 28.23
N ARG A 236 14.91 -0.11 27.97
CA ARG A 236 15.59 0.83 27.07
C ARG A 236 15.28 0.52 25.63
N GLN A 237 15.23 1.54 24.81
CA GLN A 237 15.01 1.39 23.39
C GLN A 237 16.18 0.70 22.68
N ILE A 238 15.86 -0.26 21.83
CA ILE A 238 16.77 -0.85 20.85
C ILE A 238 16.23 -0.47 19.47
N ARG A 239 16.72 0.61 18.87
CA ARG A 239 16.26 1.01 17.55
C ARG A 239 16.53 -0.07 16.51
N ARG A 240 17.75 -0.65 16.53
CA ARG A 240 18.25 -1.67 15.59
C ARG A 240 18.58 -2.94 16.33
N LEU A 241 17.92 -4.04 16.02
CA LEU A 241 18.22 -5.36 16.57
C LEU A 241 18.82 -6.23 15.48
N PHE A 242 20.00 -6.78 15.75
CA PHE A 242 20.67 -7.72 14.86
C PHE A 242 20.37 -9.15 15.25
N ILE A 243 20.12 -10.00 14.25
CA ILE A 243 20.02 -11.44 14.40
C ILE A 243 21.23 -12.06 13.72
N GLN A 244 21.97 -12.90 14.41
CA GLN A 244 23.21 -13.47 13.93
C GLN A 244 23.23 -15.00 14.06
N GLU A 245 23.93 -15.67 13.15
CA GLU A 245 24.19 -17.08 13.26
C GLU A 245 25.35 -17.33 14.25
N GLY A 246 25.00 -17.69 15.48
CA GLY A 246 25.95 -18.10 16.50
C GLY A 246 26.00 -17.20 17.72
N GLU A 247 26.42 -17.83 18.82
CA GLU A 247 26.42 -17.26 20.14
C GLU A 247 27.56 -16.26 20.33
N LYS A 248 28.78 -16.62 19.91
CA LYS A 248 29.99 -15.81 20.06
C LYS A 248 29.89 -14.50 19.27
N LYS A 249 29.29 -14.57 18.06
CA LYS A 249 29.04 -13.38 17.20
C LYS A 249 28.14 -12.38 17.88
N SER A 250 27.05 -12.83 18.49
CA SER A 250 26.13 -11.96 19.21
C SER A 250 26.74 -11.37 20.48
N GLU A 251 27.58 -12.12 21.22
CA GLU A 251 28.30 -11.57 22.37
C GLU A 251 29.32 -10.51 21.94
N LYS A 252 30.15 -10.80 20.92
CA LYS A 252 31.13 -9.86 20.39
C LYS A 252 30.49 -8.59 19.84
N ALA A 253 29.40 -8.72 19.11
CA ALA A 253 28.68 -7.57 18.59
C ALA A 253 28.08 -6.70 19.71
N CYS A 254 27.45 -7.32 20.72
CA CYS A 254 26.90 -6.62 21.87
C CYS A 254 27.97 -5.88 22.69
N LYS A 255 29.18 -6.47 22.84
CA LYS A 255 30.33 -5.84 23.51
C LYS A 255 30.67 -4.48 22.84
N HIS A 256 30.50 -4.35 21.52
CA HIS A 256 30.88 -3.16 20.78
C HIS A 256 29.63 -2.31 20.38
N GLY A 257 28.53 -2.41 21.12
CA GLY A 257 27.38 -1.54 20.97
C GLY A 257 26.43 -1.90 19.83
N ILE A 258 26.51 -3.12 19.29
CA ILE A 258 25.59 -3.66 18.26
C ILE A 258 24.61 -4.61 18.93
N PRO A 259 23.39 -4.17 19.30
CA PRO A 259 22.42 -5.03 19.97
C PRO A 259 22.10 -6.26 19.12
N SER A 260 22.46 -7.44 19.61
CA SER A 260 22.40 -8.68 18.84
C SER A 260 21.83 -9.85 19.64
N VAL A 261 21.12 -10.73 18.96
CA VAL A 261 20.70 -12.04 19.45
C VAL A 261 21.22 -13.13 18.52
N GLY A 262 21.46 -14.32 19.06
CA GLY A 262 22.01 -15.45 18.30
C GLY A 262 20.98 -16.51 17.98
N ILE A 263 21.09 -17.12 16.80
CA ILE A 263 20.31 -18.30 16.39
C ILE A 263 21.24 -19.50 16.15
N MET A 264 20.75 -20.71 16.41
CA MET A 264 21.52 -21.95 16.32
C MET A 264 21.83 -22.41 14.88
N GLY A 265 21.67 -21.55 13.89
CA GLY A 265 21.88 -21.81 12.46
C GLY A 265 20.90 -21.00 11.63
N ILE A 266 21.25 -20.69 10.40
CA ILE A 266 20.51 -19.72 9.54
C ILE A 266 19.02 -20.03 9.37
N ASN A 267 18.63 -21.31 9.44
CA ASN A 267 17.23 -21.73 9.28
C ASN A 267 16.45 -21.80 10.59
N ASN A 268 17.06 -21.44 11.73
CA ASN A 268 16.47 -21.60 13.05
C ASN A 268 15.93 -20.30 13.67
N ILE A 269 15.50 -19.38 12.83
CA ILE A 269 14.94 -18.09 13.29
C ILE A 269 13.53 -18.22 13.88
N GLY A 270 12.82 -19.27 13.52
CA GLY A 270 11.47 -19.56 14.02
C GLY A 270 11.07 -21.01 13.74
N ARG A 271 9.90 -21.37 14.20
CA ARG A 271 9.34 -22.70 14.02
C ARG A 271 7.84 -22.62 13.72
N GLU A 272 7.38 -23.42 12.74
CA GLU A 272 5.95 -23.54 12.39
C GLU A 272 5.28 -22.18 12.13
N GLY A 273 5.99 -21.26 11.45
CA GLY A 273 5.49 -19.92 11.13
C GLY A 273 5.50 -18.93 12.30
N LYS A 274 6.17 -19.26 13.43
CA LYS A 274 6.21 -18.40 14.62
C LYS A 274 7.65 -18.08 15.00
N LEU A 275 7.87 -16.82 15.35
CA LEU A 275 9.12 -16.37 15.97
C LEU A 275 9.23 -16.88 17.42
N PRO A 276 10.46 -17.03 17.95
CA PRO A 276 10.68 -17.27 19.38
C PRO A 276 9.95 -16.21 20.21
N TYR A 277 9.33 -16.66 21.29
CA TYR A 277 8.54 -15.78 22.14
C TYR A 277 9.38 -14.65 22.76
N GLU A 278 10.60 -14.97 23.18
CA GLU A 278 11.57 -14.01 23.71
C GLU A 278 11.91 -12.92 22.69
N LEU A 279 12.05 -13.26 21.42
CA LEU A 279 12.31 -12.29 20.37
C LEU A 279 11.15 -11.32 20.18
N GLN A 280 9.91 -11.83 20.25
CA GLN A 280 8.71 -11.00 20.18
C GLN A 280 8.65 -10.02 21.36
N LEU A 281 8.97 -10.49 22.56
CA LEU A 281 9.02 -9.65 23.76
C LEU A 281 10.10 -8.55 23.68
N ILE A 282 11.29 -8.87 23.17
CA ILE A 282 12.36 -7.88 22.96
C ILE A 282 11.88 -6.78 22.02
N ILE A 283 11.29 -7.15 20.88
CA ILE A 283 10.83 -6.21 19.86
C ILE A 283 9.80 -5.25 20.43
N GLN A 284 8.80 -5.77 21.14
CA GLN A 284 7.74 -4.96 21.72
C GLN A 284 8.23 -4.09 22.89
N ALA A 285 8.93 -4.70 23.83
CA ALA A 285 9.32 -4.03 25.07
C ALA A 285 10.43 -2.99 24.87
N CYS A 286 11.31 -3.21 23.91
CA CYS A 286 12.42 -2.32 23.59
C CYS A 286 12.14 -1.41 22.40
N ASN A 287 10.89 -1.38 21.90
CA ASN A 287 10.47 -0.54 20.76
C ASN A 287 11.43 -0.62 19.56
N VAL A 288 11.69 -1.86 19.11
CA VAL A 288 12.56 -2.11 17.96
C VAL A 288 11.89 -1.61 16.69
N GLN A 289 12.61 -0.90 15.84
CA GLN A 289 12.13 -0.35 14.57
C GLN A 289 12.71 -1.07 13.35
N GLU A 290 13.98 -1.47 13.45
CA GLU A 290 14.73 -2.10 12.38
C GLU A 290 15.27 -3.46 12.87
N VAL A 291 15.02 -4.52 12.10
CA VAL A 291 15.58 -5.85 12.38
C VAL A 291 16.47 -6.26 11.23
N ILE A 292 17.73 -6.56 11.56
CA ILE A 292 18.77 -6.85 10.59
C ILE A 292 19.26 -8.29 10.77
N PHE A 293 19.04 -9.15 9.78
CA PHE A 293 19.64 -10.47 9.77
C PHE A 293 21.05 -10.37 9.18
N LEU A 294 22.06 -10.39 10.03
CA LEU A 294 23.48 -10.30 9.66
C LEU A 294 24.06 -11.70 9.43
N ILE A 295 24.40 -11.97 8.19
CA ILE A 295 24.94 -13.23 7.72
C ILE A 295 26.43 -13.14 7.40
N ASP A 296 27.09 -14.29 7.29
CA ASP A 296 28.53 -14.36 6.99
C ASP A 296 28.81 -13.94 5.53
N ASN A 297 30.04 -13.53 5.24
CA ASN A 297 30.48 -13.10 3.92
C ASN A 297 30.46 -14.19 2.85
N ASP A 298 30.35 -15.45 3.24
CA ASP A 298 30.31 -16.59 2.32
C ASP A 298 28.88 -16.98 1.86
N TRP A 299 27.91 -16.11 2.10
CA TRP A 299 26.48 -16.32 1.80
C TRP A 299 26.18 -16.61 0.32
N ASP A 300 26.93 -16.02 -0.60
CA ASP A 300 26.78 -16.19 -2.03
C ASP A 300 27.84 -17.11 -2.68
N HIS A 301 28.65 -17.77 -1.87
CA HIS A 301 29.66 -18.69 -2.40
C HIS A 301 29.03 -19.97 -2.93
N LEU A 302 29.63 -20.50 -3.98
CA LEU A 302 29.26 -21.82 -4.48
C LEU A 302 29.42 -22.88 -3.39
N SER A 303 28.58 -23.89 -3.47
CA SER A 303 28.67 -25.05 -2.59
C SER A 303 29.88 -25.89 -2.99
N THR A 304 30.93 -25.89 -2.18
CA THR A 304 32.20 -26.61 -2.48
C THR A 304 32.19 -28.07 -1.98
N HIS A 305 31.46 -28.36 -0.90
CA HIS A 305 31.36 -29.71 -0.35
C HIS A 305 30.17 -30.46 -0.96
N ILE A 306 30.15 -30.53 -2.27
CA ILE A 306 29.05 -31.18 -2.91
C ILE A 306 29.44 -32.66 -3.11
N THR A 307 28.72 -33.49 -2.42
CA THR A 307 28.60 -34.92 -2.62
C THR A 307 28.46 -35.25 -4.11
N ALA A 308 28.46 -36.50 -4.49
CA ALA A 308 28.45 -37.02 -5.86
C ALA A 308 27.54 -36.33 -6.89
N ASN A 309 26.62 -35.48 -6.44
CA ASN A 309 25.65 -34.78 -7.29
C ASN A 309 26.10 -33.43 -7.86
N LYS A 310 27.22 -32.88 -7.46
CA LYS A 310 27.78 -31.58 -7.92
C LYS A 310 26.75 -30.45 -8.05
N LYS A 311 25.82 -30.34 -7.10
CA LYS A 311 24.77 -29.31 -7.06
C LYS A 311 25.34 -28.00 -6.56
N VAL A 312 25.65 -27.06 -7.44
CA VAL A 312 26.42 -25.85 -7.13
C VAL A 312 25.58 -24.74 -6.48
N ASP A 313 24.28 -24.76 -6.65
CA ASP A 313 23.32 -23.78 -6.13
C ASP A 313 22.74 -24.12 -4.73
N GLN A 314 23.17 -25.20 -4.09
CA GLN A 314 22.62 -25.65 -2.81
C GLN A 314 22.76 -24.62 -1.68
N ARG A 315 23.95 -24.02 -1.55
CA ARG A 315 24.21 -23.02 -0.51
C ARG A 315 23.46 -21.72 -0.72
N PRO A 316 23.49 -21.07 -1.92
CA PRO A 316 22.65 -19.92 -2.23
C PRO A 316 21.16 -20.17 -1.97
N TRP A 317 20.60 -21.33 -2.28
CA TRP A 317 19.24 -21.69 -1.95
C TRP A 317 18.97 -21.73 -0.45
N ASN A 318 19.90 -22.26 0.34
CA ASN A 318 19.74 -22.29 1.80
C ASN A 318 19.66 -20.89 2.39
N PHE A 319 20.52 -19.96 1.96
CA PHE A 319 20.48 -18.58 2.40
C PHE A 319 19.23 -17.85 1.92
N PHE A 320 18.84 -18.04 0.66
CA PHE A 320 17.58 -17.50 0.15
C PHE A 320 16.38 -17.93 1.01
N HIS A 321 16.27 -19.22 1.31
CA HIS A 321 15.18 -19.73 2.15
C HIS A 321 15.25 -19.19 3.58
N ALA A 322 16.42 -19.05 4.16
CA ALA A 322 16.59 -18.48 5.49
C ALA A 322 16.08 -17.02 5.53
N ILE A 323 16.46 -16.19 4.55
CA ILE A 323 16.05 -14.79 4.47
C ILE A 323 14.55 -14.67 4.12
N LYS A 324 14.04 -15.52 3.24
CA LYS A 324 12.60 -15.60 2.95
C LYS A 324 11.80 -15.94 4.21
N ASN A 325 12.20 -16.99 4.94
CA ASN A 325 11.55 -17.38 6.19
C ASN A 325 11.64 -16.27 7.25
N PHE A 326 12.79 -15.63 7.37
CA PHE A 326 12.95 -14.45 8.23
C PHE A 326 11.88 -13.39 7.91
N LYS A 327 11.75 -13.00 6.67
CA LYS A 327 10.73 -12.04 6.24
C LYS A 327 9.31 -12.51 6.55
N GLU A 328 8.99 -13.76 6.28
CA GLU A 328 7.64 -14.31 6.50
C GLU A 328 7.28 -14.39 7.98
N TYR A 329 8.20 -14.80 8.84
CA TYR A 329 7.96 -14.86 10.28
C TYR A 329 7.69 -13.48 10.90
N PHE A 330 8.32 -12.43 10.39
CA PHE A 330 8.12 -11.07 10.89
C PHE A 330 6.82 -10.42 10.41
N ARG A 331 6.13 -10.97 9.43
CA ARG A 331 4.79 -10.51 9.03
C ARG A 331 3.74 -10.62 10.15
N THR A 332 3.98 -11.45 11.14
CA THR A 332 3.09 -11.55 12.30
C THR A 332 2.97 -10.24 13.07
N PHE A 333 3.94 -9.36 13.00
CA PHE A 333 3.90 -8.04 13.63
C PHE A 333 2.98 -7.05 12.92
N GLU A 334 2.73 -7.22 11.62
CA GLU A 334 1.75 -6.41 10.87
C GLU A 334 0.34 -6.55 11.45
N THR A 335 0.01 -7.73 12.01
CA THR A 335 -1.29 -7.97 12.65
C THR A 335 -1.42 -7.31 14.03
N LEU A 336 -0.33 -6.79 14.58
CA LEU A 336 -0.25 -6.11 15.88
C LEU A 336 -0.06 -4.60 15.73
N ASP A 337 -0.20 -4.07 14.52
CA ASP A 337 0.06 -2.66 14.16
C ASP A 337 1.48 -2.19 14.52
N ILE A 338 2.43 -3.12 14.54
CA ILE A 338 3.86 -2.84 14.75
C ILE A 338 4.55 -2.87 13.40
N TYR A 339 4.99 -1.72 12.93
CA TYR A 339 5.76 -1.62 11.70
C TYR A 339 7.24 -1.85 11.97
N LEU A 340 7.82 -2.85 11.29
CA LEU A 340 9.24 -3.19 11.37
C LEU A 340 9.89 -3.07 9.99
N GLU A 341 11.02 -2.39 9.92
CA GLU A 341 11.87 -2.44 8.75
C GLU A 341 12.80 -3.64 8.82
N LEU A 342 12.77 -4.49 7.79
CA LEU A 342 13.54 -5.72 7.73
C LEU A 342 14.69 -5.59 6.73
N TYR A 343 15.87 -6.00 7.17
CA TYR A 343 17.07 -6.02 6.34
C TYR A 343 17.74 -7.39 6.44
N PHE A 344 18.38 -7.85 5.36
CA PHE A 344 19.51 -8.73 5.52
C PHE A 344 20.80 -7.97 5.23
N ALA A 345 21.85 -8.30 5.95
CA ALA A 345 23.15 -7.68 5.80
C ALA A 345 24.23 -8.75 5.83
N TYR A 346 25.38 -8.45 5.26
CA TYR A 346 26.54 -9.34 5.26
C TYR A 346 27.82 -8.54 5.40
N ILE A 347 28.87 -9.22 5.89
CA ILE A 347 30.19 -8.66 6.02
C ILE A 347 30.86 -8.58 4.65
N ASN A 348 31.39 -7.43 4.29
CA ASN A 348 32.18 -7.26 3.07
C ASN A 348 33.54 -8.01 3.24
N ALA A 349 33.91 -8.81 2.25
CA ALA A 349 35.15 -9.57 2.26
C ALA A 349 36.35 -8.65 1.94
N ASN A 350 36.84 -7.91 2.94
CA ASN A 350 38.02 -7.07 2.80
C ASN A 350 39.31 -7.85 3.05
N GLU A 351 39.28 -8.83 3.96
CA GLU A 351 40.39 -9.69 4.30
C GLU A 351 39.95 -11.17 4.33
N LYS A 352 40.90 -12.08 4.06
CA LYS A 352 40.61 -13.53 3.96
C LYS A 352 40.07 -14.15 5.25
N HIS A 353 40.24 -13.42 6.38
CA HIS A 353 39.91 -13.91 7.72
C HIS A 353 38.59 -13.31 8.28
N ASP A 354 38.01 -12.29 7.65
CA ASP A 354 36.80 -11.62 8.15
C ASP A 354 35.54 -12.30 7.63
N LYS A 355 35.19 -13.44 8.24
CA LYS A 355 34.02 -14.21 7.83
C LYS A 355 32.73 -13.68 8.43
N GLY A 356 32.71 -13.45 9.73
CA GLY A 356 31.59 -12.95 10.51
C GLY A 356 31.92 -11.65 11.22
N ILE A 357 30.95 -11.11 11.96
CA ILE A 357 31.12 -9.87 12.71
C ILE A 357 32.18 -10.01 13.82
N ASP A 358 32.26 -11.15 14.46
CA ASP A 358 33.27 -11.44 15.51
C ASP A 358 34.67 -11.43 14.90
N ASP A 359 34.87 -12.07 13.76
CA ASP A 359 36.16 -12.07 13.05
C ASP A 359 36.56 -10.66 12.60
N LEU A 360 35.64 -9.90 12.00
CA LEU A 360 35.86 -8.52 11.57
C LEU A 360 36.28 -7.62 12.73
N LEU A 361 35.56 -7.69 13.86
CA LEU A 361 35.85 -6.90 15.05
C LEU A 361 37.15 -7.36 15.80
N ALA A 362 37.50 -8.62 15.67
CA ALA A 362 38.71 -9.15 16.30
C ALA A 362 39.99 -8.94 15.47
N ASN A 363 39.87 -8.83 14.14
CA ASN A 363 40.97 -8.70 13.21
C ASN A 363 41.04 -7.31 12.57
N THR A 364 40.29 -7.06 11.50
CA THR A 364 40.42 -5.82 10.72
C THR A 364 40.08 -4.55 11.51
N LEU A 365 39.14 -4.62 12.43
CA LEU A 365 38.72 -3.49 13.27
C LEU A 365 39.31 -3.54 14.70
N ALA A 366 40.25 -4.43 14.99
CA ALA A 366 40.85 -4.51 16.30
C ALA A 366 41.45 -3.17 16.77
N GLY A 367 40.98 -2.65 17.90
CA GLY A 367 41.35 -1.34 18.45
C GLY A 367 40.63 -0.15 17.80
N GLN A 368 39.76 -0.36 16.83
CA GLN A 368 38.94 0.65 16.15
C GLN A 368 37.49 0.20 15.97
N GLU A 369 37.00 -0.66 16.84
CA GLU A 369 35.74 -1.39 16.73
C GLU A 369 34.52 -0.44 16.60
N LEU A 370 34.61 0.76 17.19
CA LEU A 370 33.52 1.77 17.10
C LEU A 370 33.25 2.24 15.67
N LYS A 371 34.18 2.12 14.73
CA LYS A 371 33.95 2.47 13.32
C LYS A 371 32.83 1.67 12.67
N ILE A 372 32.57 0.47 13.19
CA ILE A 372 31.47 -0.38 12.70
C ILE A 372 30.11 0.27 12.89
N LEU A 373 29.89 1.08 13.93
CA LEU A 373 28.59 1.72 14.19
C LEU A 373 28.28 2.82 13.15
N GLU A 374 29.30 3.55 12.73
CA GLU A 374 29.18 4.53 11.65
C GLU A 374 28.92 3.82 10.32
N ASP A 375 29.64 2.73 10.06
CA ASP A 375 29.49 1.94 8.85
C ASP A 375 28.12 1.27 8.73
N ILE A 376 27.60 0.71 9.81
CA ILE A 376 26.23 0.18 9.90
C ILE A 376 25.22 1.30 9.57
N THR A 377 25.41 2.49 10.14
CA THR A 377 24.50 3.61 9.88
C THR A 377 24.54 4.00 8.41
N ARG A 378 25.72 4.06 7.80
CA ARG A 378 25.91 4.32 6.38
C ARG A 378 25.23 3.25 5.51
N ALA A 379 25.48 1.95 5.79
CA ALA A 379 24.90 0.85 5.02
C ALA A 379 23.35 0.82 5.08
N LEU A 380 22.74 1.31 6.17
CA LEU A 380 21.28 1.35 6.30
C LEU A 380 20.64 2.64 5.76
N THR A 381 21.41 3.71 5.54
CA THR A 381 20.89 5.01 5.08
C THR A 381 21.22 5.33 3.63
N GLU A 382 22.34 4.83 3.11
CA GLU A 382 22.73 5.04 1.72
C GLU A 382 21.84 4.23 0.75
N LYS A 383 21.55 4.79 -0.42
CA LYS A 383 20.67 4.17 -1.41
C LYS A 383 21.19 2.82 -1.93
N ASP A 384 22.49 2.66 -2.06
CA ASP A 384 23.11 1.42 -2.52
C ASP A 384 23.31 0.38 -1.43
N GLY A 385 23.01 0.72 -0.18
CA GLY A 385 23.15 -0.16 0.97
C GLY A 385 24.59 -0.52 1.33
N LYS A 386 25.60 0.18 0.77
CA LYS A 386 27.00 -0.19 0.90
C LYS A 386 27.73 0.63 1.96
N GLY A 387 28.15 -0.04 3.01
CA GLY A 387 29.19 0.43 3.91
C GLY A 387 30.57 -0.06 3.46
N GLN A 388 31.60 0.32 4.20
CA GLN A 388 32.97 -0.17 3.99
C GLN A 388 33.10 -1.64 4.41
N TYR A 389 32.51 -2.01 5.54
CA TYR A 389 32.63 -3.33 6.17
C TYR A 389 31.34 -4.15 6.09
N ILE A 390 30.18 -3.50 5.96
CA ILE A 390 28.87 -4.15 5.92
C ILE A 390 28.08 -3.63 4.72
N THR A 391 27.42 -4.54 4.03
CA THR A 391 26.38 -4.21 3.04
C THR A 391 25.04 -4.66 3.57
N ALA A 392 24.01 -3.80 3.50
CA ALA A 392 22.66 -4.08 3.97
C ALA A 392 21.63 -3.86 2.87
N HIS A 393 20.68 -4.77 2.78
CA HIS A 393 19.59 -4.70 1.81
C HIS A 393 18.25 -4.69 2.53
N LYS A 394 17.45 -3.65 2.30
CA LYS A 394 16.07 -3.57 2.81
C LYS A 394 15.21 -4.57 2.06
N ILE A 395 14.51 -5.44 2.81
CA ILE A 395 13.72 -6.53 2.21
C ILE A 395 12.25 -6.49 2.61
N THR A 396 11.82 -5.54 3.42
CA THR A 396 10.45 -5.47 3.97
C THR A 396 9.40 -5.67 2.89
N THR A 397 9.53 -4.98 1.76
CA THR A 397 8.57 -4.97 0.65
C THR A 397 9.01 -5.78 -0.57
N LEU A 398 10.19 -6.41 -0.54
CA LEU A 398 10.68 -7.17 -1.70
C LEU A 398 9.84 -8.42 -1.98
N SER A 399 9.52 -8.68 -3.25
CA SER A 399 8.96 -9.95 -3.68
C SER A 399 10.00 -11.08 -3.61
N ASP A 400 9.53 -12.33 -3.57
CA ASP A 400 10.42 -13.50 -3.62
C ASP A 400 11.30 -13.51 -4.88
N GLY A 401 10.75 -13.07 -6.02
CA GLY A 401 11.51 -12.94 -7.26
C GLY A 401 12.68 -11.97 -7.15
N LYS A 402 12.46 -10.80 -6.55
CA LYS A 402 13.53 -9.81 -6.30
C LYS A 402 14.53 -10.32 -5.26
N LEU A 403 14.07 -11.08 -4.26
CA LEU A 403 14.96 -11.68 -3.28
C LEU A 403 15.87 -12.74 -3.93
N MET A 404 15.36 -13.53 -4.91
CA MET A 404 16.17 -14.50 -5.67
C MET A 404 17.31 -13.85 -6.47
N GLU A 405 17.13 -12.59 -6.92
CA GLU A 405 18.13 -11.90 -7.73
C GLU A 405 19.46 -11.71 -7.00
N PHE A 406 19.43 -11.55 -5.68
CA PHE A 406 20.67 -11.42 -4.88
C PHE A 406 21.60 -12.62 -5.05
N TRP A 407 21.03 -13.82 -5.20
CA TRP A 407 21.79 -15.07 -5.42
C TRP A 407 21.77 -15.52 -6.88
N SER A 408 21.18 -14.72 -7.78
CA SER A 408 20.97 -15.09 -9.19
C SER A 408 20.15 -16.38 -9.39
N LEU A 409 19.26 -16.71 -8.43
CA LEU A 409 18.48 -17.96 -8.43
C LEU A 409 17.25 -17.90 -9.34
N HIS A 410 16.97 -16.77 -9.98
CA HIS A 410 15.83 -16.59 -10.87
C HIS A 410 15.97 -17.33 -12.20
N SER A 411 17.21 -17.61 -12.64
CA SER A 411 17.46 -18.49 -13.80
C SER A 411 18.83 -19.19 -13.70
N ALA A 412 18.96 -20.32 -14.36
CA ALA A 412 20.23 -21.05 -14.46
C ALA A 412 21.29 -20.22 -15.17
N GLU A 413 20.89 -19.45 -16.18
CA GLU A 413 21.77 -18.57 -16.96
C GLU A 413 22.31 -17.43 -16.08
N ALA A 414 21.45 -16.78 -15.31
CA ALA A 414 21.87 -15.72 -14.39
C ALA A 414 22.81 -16.25 -13.32
N PHE A 415 22.53 -17.43 -12.77
CA PHE A 415 23.40 -18.10 -11.81
C PHE A 415 24.76 -18.44 -12.43
N ALA A 416 24.74 -19.08 -13.60
CA ALA A 416 25.95 -19.47 -14.31
C ALA A 416 26.78 -18.25 -14.73
N GLN A 417 26.15 -17.16 -15.14
CA GLN A 417 26.84 -15.92 -15.49
C GLN A 417 27.54 -15.27 -14.29
N LYS A 418 26.90 -15.26 -13.13
CA LYS A 418 27.48 -14.71 -11.88
C LYS A 418 28.73 -15.47 -11.45
N TYR A 419 28.72 -16.81 -11.59
CA TYR A 419 29.81 -17.69 -11.15
C TYR A 419 30.62 -18.29 -12.29
N LYS A 420 30.60 -17.65 -13.45
CA LYS A 420 31.17 -18.20 -14.70
C LYS A 420 32.58 -18.73 -14.55
N GLU A 421 33.49 -17.94 -13.95
CA GLU A 421 34.88 -18.33 -13.83
C GLU A 421 35.09 -19.59 -12.96
N GLN A 422 34.36 -19.69 -11.85
CA GLN A 422 34.45 -20.87 -10.98
C GLN A 422 33.80 -22.13 -11.61
N LEU A 423 32.71 -21.92 -12.36
CA LEU A 423 31.97 -23.02 -12.97
C LEU A 423 32.65 -23.58 -14.24
N LYS A 424 33.43 -22.76 -14.93
CA LYS A 424 34.22 -23.21 -16.08
C LYS A 424 35.28 -24.29 -15.74
N GLU A 425 35.79 -24.25 -14.50
CA GLU A 425 36.71 -25.26 -14.01
C GLU A 425 36.05 -26.66 -13.85
N LEU A 426 34.70 -26.66 -13.83
CA LEU A 426 33.93 -27.89 -13.68
C LEU A 426 33.51 -28.41 -15.08
N ARG A 427 33.83 -29.66 -15.36
CA ARG A 427 33.41 -30.34 -16.62
C ARG A 427 31.90 -30.37 -16.78
N GLU A 428 31.17 -30.65 -15.70
CA GLU A 428 29.70 -30.62 -15.61
C GLU A 428 29.29 -30.22 -14.17
N PHE A 429 28.18 -29.55 -14.04
CA PHE A 429 27.62 -29.15 -12.73
C PHE A 429 26.09 -29.18 -12.78
N ARG A 430 25.44 -29.15 -11.60
CA ARG A 430 23.98 -29.11 -11.47
C ARG A 430 23.54 -27.80 -10.93
N ILE A 431 22.61 -27.13 -11.65
CA ILE A 431 21.81 -26.01 -11.17
C ILE A 431 20.35 -26.48 -11.18
N GLY A 432 19.66 -26.38 -10.07
CA GLY A 432 18.31 -26.92 -9.95
C GLY A 432 18.23 -28.42 -10.19
N LYS A 433 17.39 -28.81 -11.13
CA LYS A 433 17.17 -30.22 -11.49
C LYS A 433 18.06 -30.70 -12.65
N HIS A 434 18.71 -29.80 -13.37
CA HIS A 434 19.41 -30.11 -14.62
C HIS A 434 20.92 -30.08 -14.47
N LYS A 435 21.59 -30.85 -15.35
CA LYS A 435 23.05 -30.81 -15.51
C LYS A 435 23.41 -29.85 -16.62
N TRP A 436 24.39 -29.00 -16.35
CA TRP A 436 24.85 -27.94 -17.22
C TRP A 436 26.35 -28.08 -17.49
N ARG A 437 26.80 -27.48 -18.60
CA ARG A 437 28.21 -27.24 -18.91
C ARG A 437 28.37 -25.98 -19.77
N PHE A 438 29.58 -25.45 -19.84
CA PHE A 438 29.91 -24.46 -20.84
C PHE A 438 30.41 -25.13 -22.10
N ASN A 439 29.96 -24.69 -23.28
CA ASN A 439 30.47 -25.11 -24.57
C ASN A 439 31.77 -24.37 -24.93
N ASP A 440 32.39 -24.75 -26.09
CA ASP A 440 33.65 -24.12 -26.57
C ASP A 440 33.53 -22.64 -26.87
N LYS A 441 32.32 -22.10 -26.99
CA LYS A 441 32.01 -20.68 -27.17
C LYS A 441 31.68 -19.96 -25.85
N ASP A 442 31.93 -20.59 -24.71
CA ASP A 442 31.62 -20.03 -23.37
C ASP A 442 30.14 -19.77 -23.11
N GLN A 443 29.24 -20.45 -23.79
CA GLN A 443 27.80 -20.39 -23.61
C GLN A 443 27.34 -21.57 -22.74
N LEU A 444 26.39 -21.28 -21.83
CA LEU A 444 25.79 -22.30 -20.97
C LEU A 444 24.90 -23.22 -21.82
N GLU A 445 25.15 -24.51 -21.77
CA GLU A 445 24.30 -25.51 -22.40
C GLU A 445 24.03 -26.67 -21.47
N LEU A 446 22.98 -27.42 -21.74
CA LEU A 446 22.68 -28.62 -20.98
C LEU A 446 23.69 -29.70 -21.32
N ALA A 447 24.27 -30.32 -20.29
CA ALA A 447 25.24 -31.42 -20.43
C ALA A 447 24.60 -32.71 -20.97
N GLN A 448 23.27 -32.84 -20.82
CA GLN A 448 22.47 -33.86 -21.52
C GLN A 448 21.46 -33.11 -22.38
N PRO A 449 21.30 -33.49 -23.67
CA PRO A 449 20.30 -32.83 -24.51
C PRO A 449 18.96 -32.84 -23.79
N LEU A 450 18.29 -31.68 -23.77
CA LEU A 450 16.91 -31.59 -23.33
C LEU A 450 16.08 -32.49 -24.24
N GLN A 451 15.74 -33.67 -23.79
CA GLN A 451 14.76 -34.46 -24.54
C GLN A 451 13.38 -33.78 -24.47
N ASP A 452 13.12 -32.86 -23.51
CA ASP A 452 11.74 -32.77 -23.10
C ASP A 452 11.10 -31.40 -22.94
N ASP A 453 11.79 -30.28 -22.95
CA ASP A 453 11.12 -29.05 -22.50
C ASP A 453 11.00 -27.91 -23.53
N GLU A 454 11.59 -28.03 -24.72
CA GLU A 454 11.50 -27.01 -25.78
C GLU A 454 10.88 -27.50 -27.08
N GLN A 455 10.85 -28.81 -27.26
CA GLN A 455 10.28 -29.42 -28.43
C GLN A 455 8.94 -30.11 -28.12
N PHE A 456 7.84 -29.49 -28.48
CA PHE A 456 6.49 -30.04 -28.25
C PHE A 456 6.00 -30.94 -29.38
N TRP A 457 6.91 -31.43 -30.22
CA TRP A 457 6.67 -32.49 -31.21
C TRP A 457 7.71 -33.56 -31.05
N GLU A 458 7.35 -34.77 -31.48
CA GLU A 458 8.21 -35.95 -31.42
C GLU A 458 8.22 -36.63 -32.77
N LYS A 459 9.43 -36.94 -33.27
CA LYS A 459 9.66 -37.76 -34.48
C LYS A 459 9.59 -39.22 -34.11
N TYR A 460 8.81 -40.01 -34.81
CA TYR A 460 8.76 -41.44 -34.66
C TYR A 460 8.64 -42.16 -36.01
N THR A 461 9.13 -43.42 -36.08
CA THR A 461 9.04 -44.23 -37.27
C THR A 461 7.85 -45.17 -37.12
N MET A 462 7.01 -45.22 -38.14
CA MET A 462 5.89 -46.15 -38.22
C MET A 462 6.13 -47.09 -39.41
N THR A 463 6.05 -48.41 -39.17
CA THR A 463 6.16 -49.44 -40.19
C THR A 463 4.76 -49.78 -40.70
N ASP A 464 4.51 -49.66 -42.00
CA ASP A 464 3.22 -49.99 -42.60
C ASP A 464 3.06 -51.55 -42.73
N ALA A 465 1.83 -51.98 -43.01
CA ALA A 465 1.53 -53.42 -43.17
C ALA A 465 2.32 -54.09 -44.26
N ARG A 466 3.07 -53.36 -45.08
CA ARG A 466 3.94 -53.87 -46.16
C ARG A 466 5.41 -53.80 -45.77
N GLY A 467 5.75 -53.42 -44.53
CA GLY A 467 7.13 -53.37 -44.05
C GLY A 467 7.87 -52.08 -44.41
N ASN A 468 7.21 -51.09 -44.99
CA ASN A 468 7.86 -49.80 -45.30
C ASN A 468 7.88 -48.89 -44.05
N GLU A 469 9.03 -48.36 -43.73
CA GLU A 469 9.21 -47.43 -42.69
C GLU A 469 8.87 -45.99 -43.16
N ARG A 470 8.01 -45.32 -42.40
CA ARG A 470 7.69 -43.91 -42.61
C ARG A 470 7.94 -43.11 -41.35
N VAL A 471 8.65 -41.99 -41.51
CA VAL A 471 8.81 -41.01 -40.44
C VAL A 471 7.53 -40.23 -40.31
N GLN A 472 7.05 -40.08 -39.06
CA GLN A 472 5.90 -39.28 -38.72
C GLN A 472 6.21 -38.41 -37.49
N TYR A 473 5.41 -37.38 -37.30
CA TYR A 473 5.51 -36.46 -36.17
C TYR A 473 4.21 -36.47 -35.38
N ARG A 474 4.31 -36.40 -34.03
CA ARG A 474 3.17 -36.28 -33.14
C ARG A 474 3.36 -35.13 -32.19
N PHE A 475 2.23 -34.49 -31.82
CA PHE A 475 2.21 -33.41 -30.86
C PHE A 475 2.30 -33.97 -29.43
N ARG A 476 3.10 -33.30 -28.58
CA ARG A 476 3.35 -33.70 -27.20
C ARG A 476 2.75 -32.63 -26.27
N TYR A 477 1.53 -32.85 -25.79
CA TYR A 477 0.78 -31.87 -24.98
C TYR A 477 1.53 -31.39 -23.74
N LEU A 478 2.05 -32.30 -22.91
CA LEU A 478 2.80 -31.96 -21.70
C LEU A 478 3.99 -31.05 -22.01
N TYR A 479 4.71 -31.35 -23.09
CA TYR A 479 5.87 -30.55 -23.50
C TYR A 479 5.44 -29.20 -24.06
N ALA A 480 4.32 -29.13 -24.78
CA ALA A 480 3.75 -27.88 -25.24
C ALA A 480 3.36 -26.98 -24.07
N TYR A 481 2.72 -27.55 -23.04
CA TYR A 481 2.34 -26.73 -21.85
C TYR A 481 3.57 -26.26 -21.07
N ASN A 482 4.60 -27.09 -20.89
CA ASN A 482 5.86 -26.69 -20.28
C ASN A 482 6.59 -25.63 -21.11
N PHE A 483 6.57 -25.76 -22.43
CA PHE A 483 7.10 -24.77 -23.35
C PHE A 483 6.40 -23.41 -23.19
N PHE A 484 5.07 -23.38 -23.23
CA PHE A 484 4.31 -22.14 -23.03
C PHE A 484 4.58 -21.51 -21.67
N LYS A 485 4.62 -22.33 -20.61
CA LYS A 485 4.95 -21.86 -19.27
C LYS A 485 6.33 -21.18 -19.19
N LYS A 486 7.36 -21.80 -19.81
CA LYS A 486 8.71 -21.22 -19.86
C LYS A 486 8.76 -19.89 -20.61
N ARG A 487 7.89 -19.73 -21.60
CA ARG A 487 7.76 -18.51 -22.41
C ARG A 487 6.80 -17.50 -21.79
N GLY A 488 6.40 -17.67 -20.52
CA GLY A 488 5.59 -16.72 -19.77
C GLY A 488 4.08 -16.83 -20.03
N TYR A 489 3.61 -17.84 -20.79
CA TYR A 489 2.18 -18.04 -20.96
C TYR A 489 1.56 -18.78 -19.78
N GLY A 490 0.37 -18.35 -19.39
CA GLY A 490 -0.37 -18.93 -18.27
C GLY A 490 -1.86 -18.61 -18.36
N ARG A 491 -2.59 -19.01 -17.32
CA ARG A 491 -3.99 -18.64 -17.12
C ARG A 491 -4.08 -17.81 -15.84
N ILE A 492 -4.88 -16.76 -15.90
CA ILE A 492 -5.16 -15.91 -14.74
C ILE A 492 -6.65 -15.92 -14.44
N MET A 493 -7.03 -15.98 -13.17
CA MET A 493 -8.41 -15.89 -12.74
C MET A 493 -8.83 -14.44 -12.66
N MET A 494 -9.88 -14.08 -13.40
CA MET A 494 -10.45 -12.74 -13.41
C MET A 494 -11.53 -12.58 -12.32
N ALA A 495 -11.86 -11.35 -11.96
CA ALA A 495 -12.92 -11.05 -10.99
C ALA A 495 -14.29 -11.62 -11.38
N SER A 496 -14.54 -11.84 -12.67
CA SER A 496 -15.72 -12.54 -13.20
C SER A 496 -15.81 -14.01 -12.78
N GLY A 497 -14.76 -14.59 -12.22
CA GLY A 497 -14.65 -16.01 -11.91
C GLY A 497 -14.35 -16.89 -13.13
N GLN A 498 -14.05 -16.29 -14.27
CA GLN A 498 -13.57 -16.95 -15.47
C GLN A 498 -12.06 -16.77 -15.57
N PHE A 499 -11.36 -17.76 -16.12
CA PHE A 499 -9.96 -17.58 -16.43
C PHE A 499 -9.79 -16.93 -17.82
N GLN A 500 -8.71 -16.20 -17.98
CA GLN A 500 -8.22 -15.74 -19.27
C GLN A 500 -6.77 -16.19 -19.45
N PHE A 501 -6.35 -16.38 -20.69
CA PHE A 501 -4.95 -16.61 -21.00
C PHE A 501 -4.17 -15.31 -20.84
N CYS A 502 -2.94 -15.42 -20.36
CA CYS A 502 -2.04 -14.28 -20.22
C CYS A 502 -0.63 -14.65 -20.67
N HIS A 503 0.09 -13.61 -21.08
CA HIS A 503 1.52 -13.63 -21.34
C HIS A 503 2.21 -12.70 -20.36
N ILE A 504 3.22 -13.19 -19.66
CA ILE A 504 3.99 -12.43 -18.67
C ILE A 504 5.42 -12.29 -19.19
N GLU A 505 5.78 -11.05 -19.48
CA GLU A 505 7.14 -10.70 -19.91
C GLU A 505 7.59 -9.44 -19.16
N ASN A 506 8.82 -9.43 -18.64
CA ASN A 506 9.41 -8.29 -17.94
C ASN A 506 8.49 -7.72 -16.86
N ARG A 507 7.77 -8.59 -16.10
CA ARG A 507 6.76 -8.26 -15.08
C ARG A 507 5.49 -7.59 -15.60
N ILE A 508 5.32 -7.49 -16.91
CA ILE A 508 4.11 -6.98 -17.53
C ILE A 508 3.20 -8.17 -17.87
N VAL A 509 1.98 -8.13 -17.38
CA VAL A 509 0.95 -9.14 -17.62
C VAL A 509 0.02 -8.63 -18.71
N ARG A 510 0.00 -9.32 -19.84
CA ARG A 510 -0.89 -9.05 -20.98
C ARG A 510 -1.90 -10.17 -21.13
N LEU A 511 -3.16 -9.86 -21.22
CA LEU A 511 -4.17 -10.83 -21.61
C LEU A 511 -3.97 -11.21 -23.07
N THR A 512 -4.16 -12.48 -23.38
CA THR A 512 -3.96 -13.03 -24.73
C THR A 512 -5.06 -14.03 -25.07
N GLU A 513 -5.25 -14.26 -26.33
CA GLU A 513 -6.22 -15.21 -26.85
C GLU A 513 -5.53 -16.50 -27.32
N SER A 514 -6.26 -17.60 -27.35
CA SER A 514 -5.72 -18.91 -27.77
C SER A 514 -5.11 -18.89 -29.18
N TYR A 515 -5.66 -18.10 -30.11
CA TYR A 515 -5.10 -17.96 -31.43
C TYR A 515 -3.72 -17.26 -31.42
N GLN A 516 -3.50 -16.29 -30.53
CA GLN A 516 -2.22 -15.60 -30.42
C GLN A 516 -1.12 -16.54 -29.87
N ILE A 517 -1.49 -17.41 -28.92
CA ILE A 517 -0.58 -18.46 -28.41
C ILE A 517 -0.23 -19.44 -29.53
N LYS A 518 -1.23 -19.83 -30.34
CA LYS A 518 -1.01 -20.67 -31.53
C LYS A 518 -0.06 -19.99 -32.50
N ASP A 519 -0.32 -18.73 -32.85
CA ASP A 519 0.47 -18.01 -33.85
C ASP A 519 1.94 -17.88 -33.40
N PHE A 520 2.16 -17.56 -32.10
CA PHE A 520 3.49 -17.56 -31.52
C PHE A 520 4.18 -18.91 -31.61
N ALA A 521 3.50 -20.01 -31.27
CA ALA A 521 4.07 -21.37 -31.38
C ALA A 521 4.40 -21.74 -32.82
N MET A 522 3.55 -21.34 -33.77
CA MET A 522 3.76 -21.60 -35.21
C MET A 522 4.95 -20.82 -35.78
N GLU A 523 5.07 -19.53 -35.41
CA GLU A 523 6.20 -18.72 -35.85
C GLU A 523 7.52 -19.25 -35.31
N LEU A 524 7.58 -19.54 -34.03
CA LEU A 524 8.79 -20.08 -33.42
C LEU A 524 9.16 -21.45 -34.02
N ALA A 525 8.18 -22.34 -34.23
CA ALA A 525 8.44 -23.62 -34.87
C ALA A 525 9.05 -23.47 -36.28
N LYS A 526 8.59 -22.45 -37.04
CA LYS A 526 9.19 -22.15 -38.35
C LYS A 526 10.64 -21.68 -38.27
N GLU A 527 11.00 -20.93 -37.21
CA GLU A 527 12.34 -20.39 -37.00
C GLU A 527 13.33 -21.48 -36.59
N ILE A 528 12.94 -22.37 -35.65
CA ILE A 528 13.86 -23.35 -35.04
C ILE A 528 13.95 -24.64 -35.77
N LEU A 529 12.98 -24.99 -36.66
CA LEU A 529 12.97 -26.26 -37.39
C LEU A 529 13.95 -26.23 -38.54
N PRO A 530 14.77 -27.31 -38.68
CA PRO A 530 15.56 -27.57 -39.89
C PRO A 530 14.64 -27.63 -41.10
N SER A 531 15.18 -27.26 -42.28
CA SER A 531 14.40 -27.19 -43.53
C SER A 531 13.79 -28.56 -43.95
N ASP A 532 14.47 -29.65 -43.63
CA ASP A 532 14.04 -31.02 -43.95
C ASP A 532 12.90 -31.53 -43.02
N GLU A 533 12.80 -31.06 -41.81
CA GLU A 533 11.72 -31.40 -40.86
C GLU A 533 10.56 -30.38 -40.86
N ARG A 534 10.82 -29.16 -41.30
CA ARG A 534 9.90 -28.02 -41.21
C ARG A 534 8.54 -28.30 -41.84
N VAL A 535 8.53 -28.90 -43.04
CA VAL A 535 7.28 -29.13 -43.77
C VAL A 535 6.38 -30.12 -43.04
N ASP A 536 6.93 -31.25 -42.59
CA ASP A 536 6.15 -32.31 -41.93
C ASP A 536 5.65 -31.88 -40.56
N VAL A 537 6.50 -31.22 -39.79
CA VAL A 537 6.10 -30.70 -38.44
C VAL A 537 5.04 -29.59 -38.59
N MET A 538 5.24 -28.67 -39.50
CA MET A 538 4.25 -27.62 -39.74
C MET A 538 2.92 -28.17 -40.22
N ASP A 539 2.94 -29.16 -41.12
CA ASP A 539 1.71 -29.82 -41.59
C ASP A 539 0.99 -30.53 -40.42
N MET A 540 1.70 -31.22 -39.57
CA MET A 540 1.15 -31.80 -38.34
C MET A 540 0.50 -30.73 -37.45
N LEU A 541 1.18 -29.59 -37.19
CA LEU A 541 0.67 -28.49 -36.40
C LEU A 541 -0.57 -27.85 -37.00
N TYR A 542 -0.60 -27.61 -38.32
CA TYR A 542 -1.75 -27.06 -39.04
C TYR A 542 -2.95 -27.99 -38.98
N ARG A 543 -2.76 -29.29 -39.23
CA ARG A 543 -3.85 -30.29 -39.14
C ARG A 543 -4.42 -30.40 -37.72
N GLY A 544 -3.56 -30.33 -36.71
CA GLY A 544 -3.98 -30.37 -35.32
C GLY A 544 -4.75 -29.15 -34.87
N GLY A 545 -4.48 -27.96 -35.42
CA GLY A 545 -5.22 -26.72 -35.28
C GLY A 545 -5.90 -26.52 -33.92
N LYS A 546 -7.24 -26.59 -33.90
CA LYS A 546 -8.01 -26.42 -32.66
C LYS A 546 -7.77 -27.49 -31.60
N MET A 547 -7.43 -28.72 -32.03
CA MET A 547 -7.15 -29.82 -31.09
C MET A 547 -5.88 -29.56 -30.26
N TYR A 548 -4.88 -28.90 -30.84
CA TYR A 548 -3.60 -28.63 -30.18
C TYR A 548 -3.63 -27.26 -29.45
N PHE A 549 -4.24 -26.24 -30.06
CA PHE A 549 -4.17 -24.85 -29.62
C PHE A 549 -5.55 -24.23 -29.41
N GLY A 550 -6.63 -24.99 -29.37
CA GLY A 550 -7.93 -24.48 -29.00
C GLY A 550 -8.03 -24.16 -27.54
N PRO A 551 -9.02 -23.32 -27.14
CA PRO A 551 -9.18 -22.91 -25.75
C PRO A 551 -9.24 -24.06 -24.76
N ASP A 552 -9.90 -25.18 -25.11
CA ASP A 552 -10.04 -26.36 -24.27
C ASP A 552 -8.69 -27.06 -24.05
N SER A 553 -7.87 -27.21 -25.10
CA SER A 553 -6.54 -27.78 -25.00
C SER A 553 -5.61 -26.88 -24.17
N LEU A 554 -5.56 -25.60 -24.50
CA LEU A 554 -4.73 -24.63 -23.79
C LEU A 554 -5.22 -24.37 -22.35
N SER A 555 -6.45 -24.77 -22.01
CA SER A 555 -6.95 -24.70 -20.63
C SER A 555 -6.17 -25.58 -19.65
N ASN A 556 -5.26 -26.42 -20.14
CA ASN A 556 -4.34 -27.20 -19.30
C ASN A 556 -3.01 -26.47 -18.98
N ILE A 557 -2.76 -25.29 -19.53
CA ILE A 557 -1.61 -24.45 -19.12
C ILE A 557 -1.80 -24.06 -17.65
N ASP A 558 -0.72 -23.94 -16.89
CA ASP A 558 -0.76 -23.63 -15.46
C ASP A 558 -1.44 -22.30 -15.15
N PHE A 559 -2.10 -22.28 -14.02
CA PHE A 559 -2.52 -21.00 -13.43
C PHE A 559 -1.33 -20.22 -12.91
N VAL A 560 -1.33 -18.92 -13.18
CA VAL A 560 -0.42 -17.95 -12.57
C VAL A 560 -1.20 -17.08 -11.62
N ASN A 561 -0.57 -16.69 -10.53
CA ASN A 561 -1.16 -15.80 -9.53
C ASN A 561 -0.20 -14.63 -9.27
N PRO A 562 -0.09 -13.69 -10.22
CA PRO A 562 0.81 -12.57 -10.07
C PRO A 562 0.31 -11.62 -8.98
N THR A 563 1.23 -11.14 -8.16
CA THR A 563 0.93 -10.02 -7.25
C THR A 563 1.17 -8.73 -8.02
N PHE A 564 0.13 -7.92 -8.16
CA PHE A 564 0.21 -6.66 -8.88
C PHE A 564 0.72 -5.52 -8.00
N GLU A 565 1.43 -4.57 -8.62
CA GLU A 565 1.76 -3.31 -7.95
C GLU A 565 0.47 -2.54 -7.66
N ILE A 566 0.38 -2.02 -6.46
CA ILE A 566 -0.79 -1.32 -5.95
C ILE A 566 -0.35 0.07 -5.51
N ALA A 567 -1.13 1.08 -5.87
CA ALA A 567 -1.02 2.40 -5.28
C ALA A 567 -1.43 2.35 -3.81
N GLU A 568 -0.78 3.13 -2.96
CA GLU A 568 -1.17 3.31 -1.58
C GLU A 568 -1.63 4.75 -1.32
N LYS A 569 -2.11 5.02 -0.13
CA LYS A 569 -2.68 6.31 0.25
C LYS A 569 -1.79 7.52 -0.05
N ASN A 570 -0.48 7.32 -0.01
CA ASN A 570 0.54 8.38 -0.09
C ASN A 570 1.45 8.29 -1.31
N TYR A 571 1.21 7.37 -2.22
CA TYR A 571 1.94 7.30 -3.48
C TYR A 571 1.12 6.67 -4.61
N GLN A 572 1.52 6.97 -5.84
CA GLN A 572 1.02 6.42 -7.09
C GLN A 572 2.17 6.08 -8.01
N TYR A 573 1.99 5.05 -8.84
CA TYR A 573 2.90 4.73 -9.94
C TYR A 573 2.31 5.18 -11.28
N LEU A 574 3.16 5.74 -12.15
CA LEU A 574 2.89 5.86 -13.59
C LEU A 574 3.91 5.00 -14.33
N PHE A 575 3.42 4.07 -15.15
CA PHE A 575 4.26 3.11 -15.85
C PHE A 575 4.44 3.53 -17.30
N PHE A 576 5.68 3.42 -17.81
CA PHE A 576 6.08 3.70 -19.17
C PHE A 576 6.85 2.51 -19.75
N LYS A 577 7.16 2.53 -21.03
CA LYS A 577 7.76 1.42 -21.78
C LYS A 577 8.96 0.75 -21.08
N ASN A 578 9.89 1.52 -20.53
CA ASN A 578 11.14 1.01 -19.94
C ASN A 578 11.37 1.46 -18.50
N LYS A 579 10.46 2.27 -17.94
CA LYS A 579 10.61 2.89 -16.64
C LYS A 579 9.27 3.12 -15.98
N TYR A 580 9.31 3.43 -14.70
CA TYR A 580 8.14 3.92 -13.98
C TYR A 580 8.50 5.12 -13.10
N TRP A 581 7.51 5.94 -12.85
CA TRP A 581 7.61 7.02 -11.89
C TRP A 581 6.84 6.66 -10.64
N LYS A 582 7.48 6.82 -9.48
CA LYS A 582 6.84 6.76 -8.17
C LYS A 582 6.62 8.18 -7.70
N ILE A 583 5.37 8.58 -7.55
CA ILE A 583 4.96 9.93 -7.19
C ILE A 583 4.48 9.93 -5.74
N THR A 584 5.01 10.83 -4.93
CA THR A 584 4.64 11.08 -3.54
C THR A 584 4.32 12.57 -3.35
N ALA A 585 3.93 12.99 -2.16
CA ALA A 585 3.74 14.43 -1.85
C ALA A 585 5.03 15.25 -1.93
N SER A 586 6.20 14.61 -1.76
CA SER A 586 7.51 15.29 -1.73
C SER A 586 8.23 15.27 -3.07
N GLU A 587 8.16 14.17 -3.81
CA GLU A 587 9.00 13.95 -4.99
C GLU A 587 8.36 13.05 -6.04
N ILE A 588 8.91 13.12 -7.24
CA ILE A 588 8.64 12.19 -8.35
C ILE A 588 9.95 11.46 -8.62
N GLU A 589 9.99 10.16 -8.34
CA GLU A 589 11.16 9.33 -8.50
C GLU A 589 11.04 8.47 -9.76
N GLN A 590 12.00 8.57 -10.66
CA GLN A 590 12.07 7.73 -11.87
C GLN A 590 12.93 6.50 -11.61
N ARG A 591 12.43 5.32 -11.97
CA ARG A 591 13.14 4.05 -11.86
C ARG A 591 12.95 3.19 -13.12
N PRO A 592 13.91 2.32 -13.46
CA PRO A 592 13.75 1.39 -14.58
C PRO A 592 12.70 0.31 -14.25
N MET A 593 11.98 -0.19 -15.26
CA MET A 593 10.98 -1.26 -15.08
C MET A 593 11.58 -2.54 -14.46
N SER A 594 12.88 -2.80 -14.67
CA SER A 594 13.57 -3.95 -14.08
C SER A 594 13.61 -3.94 -12.53
N GLU A 595 13.46 -2.79 -11.91
CA GLU A 595 13.40 -2.65 -10.44
C GLU A 595 11.99 -2.83 -9.87
N LEU A 596 10.98 -3.01 -10.70
CA LEU A 596 9.62 -3.22 -10.24
C LEU A 596 9.53 -4.50 -9.40
N GLN A 597 8.88 -4.42 -8.25
CA GLN A 597 8.82 -5.53 -7.29
C GLN A 597 7.76 -6.56 -7.66
N ASN A 598 6.61 -6.09 -8.08
CA ASN A 598 5.46 -6.91 -8.43
C ASN A 598 5.15 -6.80 -9.92
N PHE A 599 4.02 -7.29 -10.35
CA PHE A 599 3.59 -7.26 -11.74
C PHE A 599 2.71 -6.04 -12.03
N VAL A 600 2.61 -5.68 -13.30
CA VAL A 600 1.72 -4.63 -13.78
C VAL A 600 0.91 -5.12 -14.98
N TRP A 601 -0.35 -4.71 -15.07
CA TRP A 601 -1.14 -4.96 -16.28
C TRP A 601 -0.58 -4.18 -17.48
N ALA A 602 -0.51 -4.81 -18.63
CA ALA A 602 -0.05 -4.14 -19.86
C ALA A 602 -0.87 -2.88 -20.20
N ASP A 603 -2.16 -2.90 -19.87
CA ASP A 603 -3.08 -1.77 -20.09
C ASP A 603 -2.72 -0.53 -19.22
N LYS A 604 -1.93 -0.71 -18.16
CA LYS A 604 -1.46 0.39 -17.29
C LYS A 604 -0.09 0.94 -17.70
N VAL A 605 0.53 0.37 -18.72
CA VAL A 605 1.84 0.78 -19.22
C VAL A 605 1.65 1.67 -20.44
N ASN A 606 2.01 2.93 -20.32
CA ASN A 606 1.98 3.88 -21.44
C ASN A 606 3.14 3.56 -22.40
N ASP A 607 2.82 3.38 -23.68
CA ASP A 607 3.82 3.11 -24.72
C ASP A 607 4.55 4.40 -25.14
N PHE A 608 5.14 5.06 -24.14
CA PHE A 608 5.87 6.31 -24.30
C PHE A 608 7.17 6.25 -23.47
N ASP A 609 8.23 6.86 -23.97
CA ASP A 609 9.51 6.97 -23.26
C ASP A 609 9.63 8.31 -22.53
N ALA A 610 8.82 8.50 -21.46
CA ALA A 610 8.80 9.74 -20.69
C ALA A 610 10.09 9.97 -19.92
N TYR A 611 10.48 11.24 -19.77
CA TYR A 611 11.59 11.68 -18.93
C TYR A 611 11.13 12.83 -18.03
N LEU A 612 11.70 12.93 -16.81
CA LEU A 612 11.37 13.97 -15.86
C LEU A 612 11.97 15.30 -16.30
N VAL A 613 11.14 16.34 -16.34
CA VAL A 613 11.64 17.72 -16.48
C VAL A 613 12.30 18.19 -15.17
N PRO A 614 13.32 19.04 -15.22
CA PRO A 614 13.97 19.55 -14.01
C PRO A 614 13.02 20.38 -13.15
N GLY A 615 12.91 20.02 -11.87
CA GLY A 615 12.08 20.74 -10.90
C GLY A 615 10.57 20.49 -11.03
N ASP A 616 9.80 21.19 -10.21
CA ASP A 616 8.35 21.09 -10.22
C ASP A 616 7.75 22.02 -11.29
N MET A 617 6.84 21.50 -12.11
CA MET A 617 6.12 22.33 -13.08
C MET A 617 5.17 23.31 -12.39
N ILE A 618 4.63 22.92 -11.24
CA ILE A 618 3.67 23.72 -10.46
C ILE A 618 4.15 23.78 -9.04
N LYS A 619 4.37 24.99 -8.52
CA LYS A 619 4.59 25.24 -7.11
C LYS A 619 3.33 25.84 -6.52
N VAL A 620 2.85 25.23 -5.45
CA VAL A 620 1.66 25.66 -4.72
C VAL A 620 2.06 26.01 -3.29
N GLN A 621 1.66 27.16 -2.82
CA GLN A 621 1.93 27.63 -1.44
C GLN A 621 0.64 28.17 -0.83
N PRO A 622 0.29 27.74 0.41
CA PRO A 622 -0.81 28.38 1.13
C PRO A 622 -0.44 29.80 1.52
N ILE A 623 -1.38 30.70 1.35
CA ILE A 623 -1.24 32.09 1.80
C ILE A 623 -1.48 32.10 3.30
N THR A 624 -0.54 32.64 4.05
CA THR A 624 -0.59 32.79 5.51
C THR A 624 -0.62 34.27 5.89
N GLU A 625 -0.90 34.57 7.14
CA GLU A 625 -0.87 35.94 7.68
C GLU A 625 0.48 36.66 7.41
N ALA A 626 1.57 35.89 7.35
CA ALA A 626 2.89 36.46 7.03
C ALA A 626 3.03 37.01 5.59
N HIS A 627 2.13 36.64 4.70
CA HIS A 627 2.12 37.10 3.32
C HIS A 627 1.26 38.35 3.10
N VAL A 628 0.44 38.75 4.08
CA VAL A 628 -0.43 39.95 3.99
C VAL A 628 0.42 41.18 3.82
N GLY A 629 0.06 42.01 2.86
CA GLY A 629 0.81 43.21 2.50
C GLY A 629 1.97 42.99 1.52
N ALA A 630 2.27 41.73 1.14
CA ALA A 630 3.25 41.47 0.08
C ALA A 630 2.65 41.83 -1.28
N ASN A 631 3.47 42.42 -2.15
CA ASN A 631 3.09 42.74 -3.53
C ASN A 631 3.12 41.48 -4.39
N LEU A 632 2.05 41.23 -5.12
CA LEU A 632 1.97 40.18 -6.16
C LEU A 632 2.36 40.73 -7.53
N THR A 633 1.92 41.98 -7.81
CA THR A 633 2.28 42.80 -8.95
C THR A 633 2.41 44.24 -8.46
N ASP A 634 2.90 45.16 -9.31
CA ASP A 634 3.04 46.58 -8.96
C ASP A 634 1.77 47.24 -8.45
N ASN A 635 0.59 46.66 -8.77
CA ASN A 635 -0.72 47.24 -8.38
C ASN A 635 -1.55 46.34 -7.45
N ASN A 636 -1.08 45.15 -7.08
CA ASN A 636 -1.86 44.18 -6.33
C ASN A 636 -1.14 43.64 -5.10
N MET A 637 -1.75 43.83 -3.92
CA MET A 637 -1.25 43.31 -2.65
C MET A 637 -2.11 42.15 -2.13
N ILE A 638 -1.50 41.27 -1.38
CA ILE A 638 -2.20 40.19 -0.66
C ILE A 638 -2.96 40.79 0.52
N THR A 639 -4.28 40.60 0.55
CA THR A 639 -5.16 41.06 1.63
C THR A 639 -5.43 39.97 2.66
N GLU A 640 -5.94 40.33 3.85
CA GLU A 640 -6.33 39.33 4.89
C GLU A 640 -7.39 38.33 4.39
N GLU A 641 -8.28 38.74 3.49
CA GLU A 641 -9.32 37.88 2.90
C GLU A 641 -8.74 36.69 2.08
N LEU A 642 -7.49 36.81 1.67
CA LEU A 642 -6.81 35.75 0.88
C LEU A 642 -6.08 34.74 1.77
N VAL A 643 -5.99 34.96 3.09
CA VAL A 643 -5.36 34.02 4.01
C VAL A 643 -6.12 32.71 4.02
N GLY A 644 -5.38 31.60 3.88
CA GLY A 644 -5.93 30.25 3.73
C GLY A 644 -6.21 29.84 2.28
N GLN A 645 -6.09 30.75 1.30
CA GLN A 645 -6.09 30.42 -0.12
C GLN A 645 -4.70 29.98 -0.60
N TYR A 646 -4.56 29.67 -1.87
CA TYR A 646 -3.33 29.16 -2.46
C TYR A 646 -2.78 30.13 -3.51
N SER A 647 -1.48 30.37 -3.46
CA SER A 647 -0.70 31.00 -4.52
C SER A 647 -0.05 29.95 -5.40
N ILE A 648 0.01 30.16 -6.69
CA ILE A 648 0.52 29.24 -7.69
C ILE A 648 1.59 29.92 -8.53
N GLU A 649 2.73 29.25 -8.68
CA GLU A 649 3.79 29.60 -9.61
C GLU A 649 3.96 28.47 -10.62
N LEU A 650 3.86 28.79 -11.91
CA LEU A 650 4.11 27.86 -13.00
C LEU A 650 5.54 28.03 -13.52
N SER A 651 6.26 26.93 -13.69
CA SER A 651 7.61 26.95 -14.28
C SER A 651 7.58 27.33 -15.77
N PRO A 652 8.71 27.74 -16.36
CA PRO A 652 8.78 27.96 -17.80
C PRO A 652 8.39 26.74 -18.63
N GLU A 653 8.72 25.53 -18.15
CA GLU A 653 8.34 24.27 -18.81
C GLU A 653 6.83 24.03 -18.73
N ALA A 654 6.18 24.41 -17.62
CA ALA A 654 4.72 24.35 -17.51
C ALA A 654 4.05 25.25 -18.56
N TRP A 655 4.58 26.45 -18.78
CA TRP A 655 4.05 27.37 -19.80
C TRP A 655 4.30 26.94 -21.24
N LYS A 656 5.23 26.01 -21.51
CA LYS A 656 5.39 25.39 -22.82
C LYS A 656 4.33 24.32 -23.10
N SER A 657 3.76 23.75 -22.06
CA SER A 657 2.75 22.69 -22.22
C SER A 657 1.42 23.25 -22.70
N HIS A 658 0.96 22.83 -23.87
CA HIS A 658 -0.35 23.17 -24.40
C HIS A 658 -1.47 22.77 -23.44
N PHE A 659 -1.34 21.61 -22.78
CA PHE A 659 -2.36 21.13 -21.85
C PHE A 659 -2.41 21.95 -20.55
N VAL A 660 -1.28 22.38 -20.01
CA VAL A 660 -1.23 23.28 -18.84
C VAL A 660 -1.91 24.61 -19.17
N GLN A 661 -1.55 25.22 -20.30
CA GLN A 661 -2.19 26.46 -20.75
C GLN A 661 -3.69 26.29 -20.97
N PHE A 662 -4.09 25.16 -21.57
CA PHE A 662 -5.52 24.83 -21.75
C PHE A 662 -6.25 24.76 -20.39
N ILE A 663 -5.72 24.03 -19.40
CA ILE A 663 -6.33 23.93 -18.06
C ILE A 663 -6.40 25.28 -17.38
N TRP A 664 -5.35 26.13 -17.53
CA TRP A 664 -5.36 27.50 -17.03
C TRP A 664 -6.46 28.32 -17.67
N ASN A 665 -6.54 28.33 -18.99
CA ASN A 665 -7.54 29.09 -19.76
C ASN A 665 -8.98 28.70 -19.41
N THR A 666 -9.24 27.42 -19.15
CA THR A 666 -10.56 26.97 -18.66
C THR A 666 -10.92 27.50 -17.27
N GLY A 667 -9.99 28.08 -16.54
CA GLY A 667 -10.17 28.75 -15.25
C GLY A 667 -10.39 30.27 -15.32
N GLU A 668 -10.22 30.86 -16.51
CA GLU A 668 -10.31 32.30 -16.75
C GLU A 668 -11.76 32.76 -16.91
N PHE A 669 -12.44 33.10 -15.80
CA PHE A 669 -13.84 33.54 -15.79
C PHE A 669 -14.01 35.05 -16.14
N PHE A 670 -12.93 35.82 -16.09
CA PHE A 670 -12.92 37.25 -16.39
C PHE A 670 -12.22 37.57 -17.71
N TRP A 671 -11.94 36.55 -18.52
CA TRP A 671 -11.17 36.68 -19.78
C TRP A 671 -11.68 37.80 -20.69
N SER A 672 -13.00 37.93 -20.85
CA SER A 672 -13.62 38.90 -21.74
C SER A 672 -13.39 40.37 -21.36
N LYS A 673 -12.92 40.64 -20.12
CA LYS A 673 -12.51 41.99 -19.69
C LYS A 673 -11.10 42.36 -20.15
N TYR A 674 -10.24 41.37 -20.38
CA TYR A 674 -8.80 41.56 -20.52
C TYR A 674 -8.21 41.01 -21.81
N ILE A 675 -9.05 40.38 -22.65
CA ILE A 675 -8.64 39.80 -23.93
C ILE A 675 -9.35 40.50 -25.06
N ASP A 676 -8.58 41.02 -26.03
CA ASP A 676 -9.13 41.53 -27.28
C ASP A 676 -9.49 40.35 -28.19
N THR A 677 -10.74 40.30 -28.59
CA THR A 677 -11.29 39.27 -29.50
C THR A 677 -11.31 39.65 -30.96
N THR A 678 -10.96 40.92 -31.30
CA THR A 678 -11.01 41.43 -32.68
C THR A 678 -9.90 40.91 -33.57
N GLY A 679 -8.80 40.41 -33.01
CA GLY A 679 -7.67 39.83 -33.74
C GLY A 679 -7.20 38.50 -33.21
N GLY A 680 -8.09 37.68 -32.61
CA GLY A 680 -7.77 36.51 -31.82
C GLY A 680 -7.75 36.88 -30.33
N HIS A 681 -7.69 35.83 -29.46
CA HIS A 681 -7.67 36.05 -28.02
C HIS A 681 -6.29 36.60 -27.57
N ARG A 682 -6.02 37.90 -27.78
CA ARG A 682 -4.82 38.56 -27.35
C ARG A 682 -4.95 39.04 -25.90
N ARG A 683 -3.99 38.68 -25.05
CA ARG A 683 -3.96 38.98 -23.59
C ARG A 683 -3.37 40.38 -23.31
N GLU A 684 -3.91 41.41 -23.91
CA GLU A 684 -3.30 42.76 -23.88
C GLU A 684 -3.39 43.47 -22.53
N LYS A 685 -4.32 43.06 -21.65
CA LYS A 685 -4.59 43.79 -20.40
C LYS A 685 -4.55 42.92 -19.14
N TYR A 686 -3.83 41.80 -19.19
CA TYR A 686 -3.77 40.86 -18.06
C TYR A 686 -3.22 41.51 -16.77
N ASP A 687 -2.33 42.50 -16.88
CA ASP A 687 -1.74 43.22 -15.75
C ASP A 687 -2.73 44.17 -15.04
N GLU A 688 -3.89 44.42 -15.63
CA GLU A 688 -4.96 45.25 -15.05
C GLU A 688 -5.92 44.43 -14.14
N ARG A 689 -5.76 43.11 -14.05
CA ARG A 689 -6.60 42.27 -13.21
C ARG A 689 -6.48 42.63 -11.73
N THR A 690 -7.60 42.55 -11.03
CA THR A 690 -7.60 42.72 -9.57
C THR A 690 -6.99 41.47 -8.90
N THR A 691 -6.48 41.64 -7.68
CA THR A 691 -5.93 40.54 -6.88
C THR A 691 -6.97 39.42 -6.71
N ALA A 692 -8.23 39.74 -6.44
CA ALA A 692 -9.30 38.76 -6.31
C ALA A 692 -9.54 37.95 -7.58
N GLU A 693 -9.57 38.57 -8.75
CA GLU A 693 -9.75 37.90 -10.05
C GLU A 693 -8.57 36.97 -10.40
N MET A 694 -7.35 37.38 -10.05
CA MET A 694 -6.15 36.54 -10.21
C MET A 694 -6.22 35.28 -9.33
N PHE A 695 -6.59 35.45 -8.07
CA PHE A 695 -6.70 34.31 -7.14
C PHE A 695 -7.88 33.42 -7.47
N GLU A 696 -9.00 33.95 -7.97
CA GLU A 696 -10.12 33.12 -8.45
C GLU A 696 -9.67 32.23 -9.61
N THR A 697 -8.90 32.73 -10.58
CA THR A 697 -8.32 31.95 -11.66
C THR A 697 -7.39 30.87 -11.10
N GLN A 698 -6.50 31.22 -10.17
CA GLN A 698 -5.59 30.26 -9.54
C GLN A 698 -6.34 29.18 -8.76
N LEU A 699 -7.41 29.52 -8.04
CA LEU A 699 -8.24 28.55 -7.32
C LEU A 699 -8.97 27.59 -8.28
N HIS A 700 -9.46 28.06 -9.41
CA HIS A 700 -10.06 27.21 -10.43
C HIS A 700 -9.02 26.31 -11.11
N PHE A 701 -7.79 26.78 -11.28
CA PHE A 701 -6.68 25.98 -11.79
C PHE A 701 -6.29 24.87 -10.82
N ILE A 702 -6.01 25.20 -9.53
CA ILE A 702 -5.60 24.18 -8.54
C ILE A 702 -6.72 23.19 -8.23
N SER A 703 -7.97 23.62 -8.29
CA SER A 703 -9.14 22.74 -8.15
C SER A 703 -9.13 21.64 -9.24
N LYS A 704 -8.85 22.01 -10.49
CA LYS A 704 -8.71 21.05 -11.60
C LYS A 704 -7.45 20.20 -11.44
N VAL A 705 -6.32 20.78 -11.07
CA VAL A 705 -5.06 20.07 -10.82
C VAL A 705 -5.26 18.99 -9.75
N THR A 706 -5.89 19.35 -8.63
CA THR A 706 -6.13 18.36 -7.55
C THR A 706 -7.20 17.34 -7.93
N ALA A 707 -8.20 17.71 -8.74
CA ALA A 707 -9.19 16.79 -9.30
C ALA A 707 -8.54 15.76 -10.25
N ILE A 708 -7.65 16.20 -11.14
CA ILE A 708 -6.84 15.33 -11.99
C ILE A 708 -6.02 14.37 -11.13
N GLY A 709 -5.27 14.88 -10.16
CA GLY A 709 -4.48 14.05 -9.24
C GLY A 709 -5.34 13.03 -8.49
N PHE A 710 -6.52 13.42 -8.02
CA PHE A 710 -7.49 12.51 -7.41
C PHE A 710 -7.94 11.42 -8.39
N LEU A 711 -8.30 11.76 -9.62
CA LEU A 711 -8.76 10.78 -10.63
C LEU A 711 -7.66 9.81 -11.02
N LEU A 712 -6.42 10.26 -11.12
CA LEU A 712 -5.26 9.44 -11.47
C LEU A 712 -4.78 8.53 -10.31
N HIS A 713 -5.10 8.88 -9.06
CA HIS A 713 -4.70 8.10 -7.90
C HIS A 713 -5.58 6.86 -7.76
N GLN A 714 -5.00 5.68 -7.94
CA GLN A 714 -5.75 4.41 -7.97
C GLN A 714 -6.18 3.92 -6.58
N PHE A 715 -5.58 4.40 -5.50
CA PHE A 715 -5.96 4.01 -4.14
C PHE A 715 -7.41 4.42 -3.84
N PHE A 716 -8.23 3.45 -3.45
CA PHE A 716 -9.62 3.68 -3.09
C PHE A 716 -9.75 3.97 -1.59
N ASP A 717 -10.11 5.20 -1.24
CA ASP A 717 -10.44 5.61 0.13
C ASP A 717 -11.94 5.85 0.25
N LYS A 718 -12.66 4.92 0.85
CA LYS A 718 -14.12 4.98 1.03
C LYS A 718 -14.59 6.23 1.77
N SER A 719 -13.76 6.78 2.66
CA SER A 719 -14.09 7.97 3.45
C SER A 719 -14.00 9.26 2.62
N LYS A 720 -13.24 9.24 1.52
CA LYS A 720 -12.95 10.39 0.67
C LYS A 720 -13.42 10.23 -0.77
N SER A 721 -14.10 9.14 -1.11
CA SER A 721 -14.55 8.85 -2.47
C SER A 721 -15.62 9.83 -2.93
N LYS A 722 -15.36 10.46 -4.07
CA LYS A 722 -16.23 11.42 -4.74
C LYS A 722 -16.27 11.13 -6.24
N ALA A 723 -17.35 11.50 -6.90
CA ALA A 723 -17.34 11.71 -8.35
C ALA A 723 -16.89 13.14 -8.63
N VAL A 724 -15.96 13.30 -9.57
CA VAL A 724 -15.56 14.61 -10.08
C VAL A 724 -16.52 15.00 -11.19
N ILE A 725 -17.07 16.21 -11.12
CA ILE A 725 -18.11 16.69 -12.04
C ILE A 725 -17.64 17.98 -12.70
N GLY A 726 -17.35 17.90 -13.99
CA GLY A 726 -17.02 19.05 -14.84
C GLY A 726 -18.28 19.76 -15.34
N MET A 727 -18.43 21.02 -15.00
CA MET A 727 -19.59 21.84 -15.38
C MET A 727 -19.16 23.18 -15.98
N ASP A 728 -20.00 23.74 -16.87
CA ASP A 728 -19.81 25.12 -17.32
C ASP A 728 -20.13 26.10 -16.20
N GLY A 729 -19.23 27.04 -15.96
CA GLY A 729 -19.41 28.11 -15.00
C GLY A 729 -20.13 29.36 -15.58
N LYS A 730 -20.38 29.42 -16.90
CA LYS A 730 -21.09 30.52 -17.49
C LYS A 730 -22.58 30.52 -17.13
N LEU A 731 -23.08 31.65 -16.75
CA LEU A 731 -24.50 31.90 -16.54
C LEU A 731 -25.18 32.15 -17.90
N SER A 732 -25.66 31.08 -18.55
CA SER A 732 -26.43 31.18 -19.82
C SER A 732 -27.93 31.01 -19.58
N GLU A 733 -28.76 31.45 -20.55
CA GLU A 733 -30.19 31.21 -20.51
C GLU A 733 -30.55 29.73 -20.33
N VAL A 734 -31.61 29.50 -19.55
CA VAL A 734 -32.06 28.14 -19.26
C VAL A 734 -32.50 27.43 -20.55
N GLY A 735 -31.78 26.37 -20.90
CA GLY A 735 -32.05 25.55 -22.07
C GLY A 735 -31.05 25.71 -23.22
N SER A 736 -30.16 26.70 -23.19
CA SER A 736 -29.02 26.78 -24.11
C SER A 736 -27.86 25.93 -23.59
N SER A 737 -27.53 24.85 -24.26
CA SER A 737 -26.31 24.10 -23.97
C SER A 737 -25.18 24.63 -24.85
N TRP A 738 -24.23 25.31 -24.27
CA TRP A 738 -23.01 25.71 -24.95
C TRP A 738 -21.99 24.58 -24.82
N GLY A 739 -21.73 23.86 -25.92
CA GLY A 739 -20.65 22.86 -25.98
C GLY A 739 -19.29 23.54 -26.19
N GLY A 740 -18.19 22.80 -26.05
CA GLY A 740 -16.87 23.25 -26.47
C GLY A 740 -15.99 23.88 -25.37
N THR A 741 -16.44 23.92 -24.11
CA THR A 741 -15.65 24.51 -23.01
C THR A 741 -14.47 23.64 -22.52
N GLY A 742 -14.26 22.44 -23.10
CA GLY A 742 -13.10 21.59 -22.80
C GLY A 742 -13.32 20.50 -21.75
N LYS A 743 -14.53 20.30 -21.24
CA LYS A 743 -14.86 19.27 -20.23
C LYS A 743 -14.51 17.85 -20.68
N SER A 744 -14.86 17.49 -21.92
CA SER A 744 -14.58 16.17 -22.48
C SER A 744 -13.09 15.98 -22.74
N ILE A 745 -12.36 17.03 -23.15
CA ILE A 745 -10.90 16.99 -23.31
C ILE A 745 -10.20 16.60 -22.00
N LEU A 746 -10.67 17.08 -20.85
CA LEU A 746 -10.13 16.68 -19.55
C LEU A 746 -10.42 15.20 -19.27
N GLY A 747 -11.62 14.71 -19.61
CA GLY A 747 -11.97 13.29 -19.51
C GLY A 747 -11.06 12.43 -20.36
N ASP A 748 -10.87 12.79 -21.61
CA ASP A 748 -9.97 12.09 -22.55
C ASP A 748 -8.52 12.10 -22.03
N ALA A 749 -8.06 13.22 -21.45
CA ALA A 749 -6.73 13.35 -20.89
C ALA A 749 -6.46 12.32 -19.77
N ILE A 750 -7.42 12.04 -18.90
CA ILE A 750 -7.28 11.00 -17.87
C ILE A 750 -7.08 9.63 -18.53
N GLY A 751 -7.87 9.33 -19.58
CA GLY A 751 -7.78 8.07 -20.34
C GLY A 751 -6.46 7.89 -21.11
N LYS A 752 -5.70 8.98 -21.35
CA LYS A 752 -4.34 8.88 -21.93
C LYS A 752 -3.26 8.50 -20.92
N VAL A 753 -3.59 8.46 -19.65
CA VAL A 753 -2.62 8.16 -18.57
C VAL A 753 -2.92 6.83 -17.88
N ILE A 754 -4.20 6.54 -17.63
CA ILE A 754 -4.68 5.34 -16.93
C ILE A 754 -5.81 4.66 -17.70
N PRO A 755 -6.02 3.35 -17.48
CA PRO A 755 -7.15 2.62 -18.10
C PRO A 755 -8.50 3.27 -17.77
N GLN A 756 -9.22 3.66 -18.80
CA GLN A 756 -10.50 4.35 -18.69
C GLN A 756 -11.56 3.69 -19.58
N VAL A 757 -12.79 3.64 -19.09
CA VAL A 757 -14.00 3.33 -19.89
C VAL A 757 -14.83 4.59 -20.02
N ALA A 758 -15.03 5.05 -21.26
CA ALA A 758 -15.84 6.21 -21.57
C ALA A 758 -17.25 5.78 -21.97
N ILE A 759 -18.26 6.35 -21.34
CA ILE A 759 -19.69 6.01 -21.53
C ILE A 759 -20.45 7.28 -21.88
N GLY A 760 -21.10 7.28 -23.05
CA GLY A 760 -21.99 8.38 -23.47
C GLY A 760 -23.23 8.46 -22.59
N ALA A 761 -23.36 9.53 -21.79
CA ALA A 761 -24.40 9.66 -20.76
C ALA A 761 -25.63 10.50 -21.18
N LYS A 762 -25.80 10.78 -22.48
CA LYS A 762 -27.02 11.40 -23.06
C LYS A 762 -28.26 10.51 -23.01
N ASN A 763 -28.08 9.18 -22.96
CA ASN A 763 -29.16 8.22 -22.96
C ASN A 763 -30.10 8.44 -21.77
N LYS A 764 -31.41 8.64 -22.04
CA LYS A 764 -32.44 8.82 -21.01
C LYS A 764 -32.58 7.62 -20.06
N LYS A 765 -32.19 6.44 -20.53
CA LYS A 765 -32.32 5.18 -19.79
C LYS A 765 -30.98 4.68 -19.20
N LEU A 766 -29.95 5.50 -19.17
CA LEU A 766 -28.63 5.06 -18.65
C LEU A 766 -28.75 4.44 -17.27
N THR A 767 -29.46 5.07 -16.35
CA THR A 767 -29.66 4.60 -14.97
C THR A 767 -30.69 3.46 -14.84
N GLU A 768 -31.43 3.16 -15.90
CA GLU A 768 -32.36 2.03 -15.99
C GLU A 768 -31.74 0.83 -16.72
N ASP A 769 -30.61 1.03 -17.41
CA ASP A 769 -29.90 -0.01 -18.14
C ASP A 769 -29.07 -0.87 -17.20
N PRO A 770 -29.40 -2.16 -17.01
CA PRO A 770 -28.64 -3.05 -16.15
C PRO A 770 -27.22 -3.34 -16.68
N PHE A 771 -26.93 -3.01 -17.94
CA PHE A 771 -25.64 -3.25 -18.61
C PHE A 771 -24.82 -1.96 -18.81
N TRP A 772 -25.23 -0.86 -18.21
CA TRP A 772 -24.64 0.48 -18.41
C TRP A 772 -23.12 0.54 -18.30
N ALA A 773 -22.51 -0.38 -17.52
CA ALA A 773 -21.08 -0.43 -17.26
C ALA A 773 -20.46 -1.77 -17.70
N GLU A 774 -21.00 -2.44 -18.72
CA GLU A 774 -20.58 -3.79 -19.14
C GLU A 774 -19.11 -3.87 -19.59
N GLU A 775 -18.54 -2.77 -20.07
CA GLU A 775 -17.14 -2.68 -20.50
C GLU A 775 -16.14 -2.52 -19.35
N VAL A 776 -16.63 -2.23 -18.13
CA VAL A 776 -15.76 -2.02 -16.97
C VAL A 776 -15.23 -3.36 -16.44
N THR A 777 -13.93 -3.41 -16.19
CA THR A 777 -13.22 -4.60 -15.67
C THR A 777 -12.40 -4.24 -14.44
N GLU A 778 -11.80 -5.23 -13.78
CA GLU A 778 -10.86 -5.00 -12.67
C GLU A 778 -9.58 -4.25 -13.06
N LYS A 779 -9.34 -4.03 -14.35
CA LYS A 779 -8.22 -3.24 -14.87
C LYS A 779 -8.59 -1.75 -15.05
N THR A 780 -9.87 -1.43 -15.02
CA THR A 780 -10.37 -0.07 -15.23
C THR A 780 -10.11 0.77 -14.00
N ASP A 781 -9.39 1.88 -14.15
CA ASP A 781 -9.07 2.81 -13.09
C ASP A 781 -10.00 4.03 -13.05
N ASN A 782 -10.58 4.37 -14.19
CA ASN A 782 -11.51 5.50 -14.31
C ASN A 782 -12.73 5.16 -15.19
N VAL A 783 -13.90 5.64 -14.79
CA VAL A 783 -15.12 5.64 -15.61
C VAL A 783 -15.47 7.07 -15.96
N PHE A 784 -15.46 7.38 -17.24
CA PHE A 784 -15.82 8.70 -17.76
C PHE A 784 -17.25 8.69 -18.30
N LEU A 785 -18.16 9.40 -17.63
CA LEU A 785 -19.52 9.62 -18.09
C LEU A 785 -19.60 10.94 -18.88
N ASP A 786 -19.59 10.84 -20.21
CA ASP A 786 -19.54 12.01 -21.06
C ASP A 786 -20.95 12.54 -21.38
N ASP A 787 -21.07 13.85 -21.27
CA ASP A 787 -22.29 14.64 -21.60
C ASP A 787 -23.55 14.15 -20.84
N VAL A 788 -23.40 14.10 -19.49
CA VAL A 788 -24.47 13.71 -18.59
C VAL A 788 -25.67 14.67 -18.74
N ARG A 789 -26.83 14.11 -19.04
CA ARG A 789 -28.06 14.86 -19.28
C ARG A 789 -28.62 15.55 -18.03
N ALA A 790 -29.51 16.51 -18.25
CA ALA A 790 -30.31 17.11 -17.20
C ALA A 790 -31.15 16.05 -16.45
N ASN A 791 -31.30 16.25 -15.14
CA ASN A 791 -32.11 15.41 -14.24
C ASN A 791 -31.72 13.93 -14.20
N ILE A 792 -30.42 13.63 -14.39
CA ILE A 792 -29.92 12.26 -14.12
C ILE A 792 -30.13 11.92 -12.65
N ASP A 793 -30.53 10.69 -12.37
CA ASP A 793 -30.57 10.18 -10.99
C ASP A 793 -29.14 9.93 -10.48
N PHE A 794 -28.59 10.90 -9.76
CA PHE A 794 -27.24 10.78 -9.21
C PHE A 794 -27.15 9.77 -8.04
N GLU A 795 -28.27 9.47 -7.36
CA GLU A 795 -28.29 8.47 -6.28
C GLU A 795 -27.96 7.08 -6.81
N PHE A 796 -28.31 6.81 -8.06
CA PHE A 796 -27.95 5.57 -8.75
C PHE A 796 -26.44 5.28 -8.69
N PHE A 797 -25.59 6.32 -8.73
CA PHE A 797 -24.14 6.16 -8.71
C PHE A 797 -23.55 6.04 -7.29
N PHE A 798 -24.33 6.25 -6.24
CA PHE A 798 -23.81 6.19 -4.86
C PHE A 798 -23.07 4.89 -4.51
N PRO A 799 -23.61 3.70 -4.84
CA PRO A 799 -22.92 2.45 -4.60
C PRO A 799 -21.59 2.34 -5.35
N TYR A 800 -21.52 2.90 -6.55
CA TYR A 800 -20.34 2.87 -7.41
C TYR A 800 -19.25 3.87 -6.96
N ILE A 801 -19.65 4.97 -6.34
CA ILE A 801 -18.71 5.98 -5.81
C ILE A 801 -18.11 5.56 -4.49
N THR A 802 -18.90 4.99 -3.57
CA THR A 802 -18.45 4.73 -2.17
C THR A 802 -18.49 3.27 -1.75
N GLY A 803 -18.79 2.36 -2.68
CA GLY A 803 -18.95 0.95 -2.40
C GLY A 803 -18.21 0.05 -3.37
N LYS A 804 -18.79 -1.13 -3.57
CA LYS A 804 -18.26 -2.13 -4.51
C LYS A 804 -18.83 -1.88 -5.90
N PHE A 805 -17.99 -1.80 -6.90
CA PHE A 805 -18.40 -1.63 -8.29
C PHE A 805 -18.85 -2.98 -8.85
N THR A 806 -20.16 -3.11 -9.10
CA THR A 806 -20.73 -4.36 -9.63
C THR A 806 -21.00 -4.19 -11.13
N VAL A 807 -20.46 -5.10 -11.92
CA VAL A 807 -20.59 -5.14 -13.38
C VAL A 807 -21.53 -6.26 -13.79
N ASN A 808 -22.43 -5.96 -14.74
CA ASN A 808 -23.36 -6.92 -15.32
C ASN A 808 -23.15 -6.95 -16.83
N PRO A 809 -22.20 -7.75 -17.36
CA PRO A 809 -21.96 -7.81 -18.79
C PRO A 809 -23.08 -8.56 -19.52
N LYS A 810 -23.45 -8.07 -20.71
CA LYS A 810 -24.48 -8.71 -21.53
C LYS A 810 -24.03 -10.10 -21.98
N GLY A 811 -24.82 -11.12 -21.64
CA GLY A 811 -24.47 -12.52 -21.93
C GLY A 811 -23.36 -13.12 -21.06
N GLY A 812 -22.83 -12.36 -20.12
CA GLY A 812 -21.81 -12.77 -19.17
C GLY A 812 -22.33 -12.98 -17.76
N ARG A 813 -21.45 -13.44 -16.86
CA ARG A 813 -21.78 -13.59 -15.44
C ARG A 813 -21.53 -12.26 -14.70
N LYS A 814 -22.53 -11.81 -13.94
CA LYS A 814 -22.41 -10.66 -13.04
C LYS A 814 -21.27 -10.87 -12.05
N PHE A 815 -20.40 -9.88 -11.88
CA PHE A 815 -19.28 -9.91 -10.93
C PHE A 815 -19.13 -8.56 -10.23
N THR A 816 -18.34 -8.56 -9.17
CA THR A 816 -18.04 -7.35 -8.39
C THR A 816 -16.55 -7.14 -8.36
N ILE A 817 -16.12 -5.97 -8.76
CA ILE A 817 -14.72 -5.54 -8.67
C ILE A 817 -14.36 -5.41 -7.18
N PRO A 818 -13.19 -5.93 -6.74
CA PRO A 818 -12.71 -5.74 -5.37
C PRO A 818 -12.68 -4.26 -4.99
N GLU A 819 -13.02 -3.94 -3.74
CA GLU A 819 -13.14 -2.54 -3.27
C GLU A 819 -11.85 -1.72 -3.52
N LYS A 820 -10.69 -2.34 -3.35
CA LYS A 820 -9.39 -1.71 -3.61
C LYS A 820 -9.16 -1.31 -5.07
N ASP A 821 -9.82 -1.98 -6.00
CA ASP A 821 -9.69 -1.80 -7.45
C ASP A 821 -10.90 -1.04 -8.05
N THR A 822 -11.76 -0.45 -7.19
CA THR A 822 -12.94 0.30 -7.64
C THR A 822 -12.52 1.54 -8.43
N PRO A 823 -12.97 1.69 -9.70
CA PRO A 823 -12.63 2.83 -10.51
C PRO A 823 -13.25 4.13 -9.99
N LYS A 824 -12.57 5.25 -10.18
CA LYS A 824 -13.11 6.58 -9.89
C LYS A 824 -13.96 7.07 -11.05
N ILE A 825 -14.90 7.98 -10.76
CA ILE A 825 -15.86 8.46 -11.74
C ILE A 825 -15.60 9.94 -12.05
N TYR A 826 -15.42 10.24 -13.34
CA TYR A 826 -15.48 11.60 -13.87
C TYR A 826 -16.76 11.76 -14.70
N MET A 827 -17.46 12.88 -14.53
CA MET A 827 -18.68 13.22 -15.27
C MET A 827 -18.51 14.58 -15.95
N SER A 828 -18.76 14.68 -17.23
CA SER A 828 -18.95 15.96 -17.92
C SER A 828 -20.43 16.25 -18.05
N THR A 829 -20.85 17.49 -17.81
CA THR A 829 -22.25 17.89 -17.99
C THR A 829 -22.38 19.36 -18.32
N ASN A 830 -23.39 19.68 -19.15
CA ASN A 830 -23.89 21.04 -19.41
C ASN A 830 -25.02 21.42 -18.46
N HIS A 831 -25.45 20.53 -17.59
CA HIS A 831 -26.63 20.68 -16.73
C HIS A 831 -26.28 20.58 -15.26
N ALA A 832 -27.02 21.29 -14.42
CA ALA A 832 -26.88 21.11 -12.99
C ALA A 832 -27.37 19.74 -12.54
N ILE A 833 -26.56 19.00 -11.80
CA ILE A 833 -26.95 17.72 -11.18
C ILE A 833 -27.87 18.02 -10.01
N VAL A 834 -29.08 17.49 -10.06
CA VAL A 834 -30.11 17.68 -9.04
C VAL A 834 -29.89 16.68 -7.90
N GLY A 835 -30.02 17.16 -6.66
CA GLY A 835 -29.92 16.36 -5.42
C GLY A 835 -29.58 17.25 -4.25
N GLU A 836 -30.19 17.00 -3.09
CA GLU A 836 -30.03 17.80 -1.87
C GLU A 836 -29.62 16.90 -0.69
N GLY A 837 -28.92 17.50 0.27
CA GLY A 837 -28.53 16.84 1.52
C GLY A 837 -27.04 16.46 1.60
N SER A 838 -26.63 16.08 2.81
CA SER A 838 -25.24 15.76 3.13
C SER A 838 -24.70 14.56 2.33
N SER A 839 -25.58 13.60 1.99
CA SER A 839 -25.22 12.42 1.21
C SER A 839 -24.78 12.75 -0.22
N PHE A 840 -25.39 13.75 -0.84
CA PHE A 840 -24.98 14.25 -2.15
C PHE A 840 -23.67 15.04 -2.06
N LYS A 841 -23.60 16.04 -1.15
CA LYS A 841 -22.44 16.91 -1.01
C LYS A 841 -21.14 16.12 -0.76
N ARG A 842 -21.17 15.09 0.06
CA ARG A 842 -19.96 14.30 0.37
C ARG A 842 -19.45 13.47 -0.80
N ARG A 843 -20.31 13.18 -1.81
CA ARG A 843 -19.97 12.33 -2.96
C ARG A 843 -19.69 13.09 -4.25
N GLN A 844 -19.80 14.39 -4.23
CA GLN A 844 -19.60 15.26 -5.39
C GLN A 844 -18.36 16.14 -5.17
N PHE A 845 -17.62 16.37 -6.24
CA PHE A 845 -16.60 17.39 -6.33
C PHE A 845 -16.75 18.11 -7.66
N PHE A 846 -17.08 19.39 -7.62
CA PHE A 846 -17.36 20.17 -8.82
C PHE A 846 -16.11 20.91 -9.28
N ILE A 847 -15.84 20.88 -10.58
CA ILE A 847 -14.87 21.72 -11.26
C ILE A 847 -15.57 22.55 -12.33
N ALA A 848 -15.35 23.85 -12.30
CA ALA A 848 -15.99 24.77 -13.21
C ALA A 848 -15.10 25.10 -14.41
N PHE A 849 -15.70 25.15 -15.60
CA PHE A 849 -15.07 25.53 -16.84
C PHE A 849 -15.60 26.89 -17.27
N SER A 850 -14.70 27.84 -17.55
CA SER A 850 -15.08 29.13 -18.13
C SER A 850 -15.52 28.94 -19.61
N ASP A 851 -16.08 29.99 -20.17
CA ASP A 851 -16.39 30.07 -21.60
C ASP A 851 -15.27 30.68 -22.45
N PHE A 852 -14.03 30.64 -21.94
CA PHE A 852 -12.86 31.03 -22.71
C PHE A 852 -12.79 30.24 -24.02
N TYR A 853 -12.96 28.91 -23.94
CA TYR A 853 -13.24 28.08 -25.11
C TYR A 853 -14.74 27.95 -25.31
N ASN A 854 -15.18 28.13 -26.56
CA ASN A 854 -16.56 28.13 -26.92
C ASN A 854 -16.68 27.76 -28.43
N GLU A 855 -17.87 27.84 -29.03
CA GLU A 855 -18.10 27.50 -30.43
C GLU A 855 -17.31 28.38 -31.46
N ASN A 856 -16.89 29.58 -31.04
CA ASN A 856 -16.16 30.52 -31.88
C ASN A 856 -14.66 30.56 -31.59
N HIS A 857 -14.22 29.88 -30.54
CA HIS A 857 -12.81 29.82 -30.13
C HIS A 857 -12.53 28.49 -29.45
N ILE A 858 -11.84 27.61 -30.15
CA ILE A 858 -11.53 26.25 -29.72
C ILE A 858 -10.02 26.10 -29.42
N PRO A 859 -9.58 25.10 -28.69
CA PRO A 859 -8.16 24.92 -28.34
C PRO A 859 -7.19 24.93 -29.55
N VAL A 860 -7.61 24.42 -30.70
CA VAL A 860 -6.79 24.42 -31.93
C VAL A 860 -6.45 25.83 -32.39
N ASP A 861 -7.33 26.81 -32.13
CA ASP A 861 -7.08 28.21 -32.50
C ASP A 861 -5.89 28.82 -31.70
N ASP A 862 -5.70 28.35 -30.45
CA ASP A 862 -4.58 28.82 -29.62
C ASP A 862 -3.28 28.04 -29.90
N PHE A 863 -3.38 26.71 -30.15
CA PHE A 863 -2.21 25.83 -30.16
C PHE A 863 -1.81 25.33 -31.54
N GLY A 864 -2.68 25.52 -32.56
CA GLY A 864 -2.43 25.12 -33.96
C GLY A 864 -2.44 23.60 -34.20
N VAL A 865 -2.73 22.77 -33.16
CA VAL A 865 -2.73 21.30 -33.22
C VAL A 865 -3.90 20.72 -32.45
N ASN A 866 -4.41 19.58 -32.90
CA ASN A 866 -5.37 18.78 -32.16
C ASN A 866 -4.68 18.08 -30.98
N PHE A 867 -5.26 18.18 -29.79
CA PHE A 867 -4.71 17.56 -28.61
C PHE A 867 -4.69 16.03 -28.74
N PHE A 868 -3.59 15.44 -28.26
CA PHE A 868 -3.30 14.01 -28.24
C PHE A 868 -3.01 13.39 -29.61
N ASP A 869 -3.64 13.85 -30.68
CA ASP A 869 -3.50 13.25 -32.01
C ASP A 869 -2.31 13.83 -32.80
N GLU A 870 -2.04 15.13 -32.66
CA GLU A 870 -1.02 15.86 -33.44
C GLU A 870 0.12 16.38 -32.55
N TRP A 871 0.18 15.96 -31.28
CA TRP A 871 1.27 16.33 -30.40
C TRP A 871 2.57 15.64 -30.77
N ASP A 872 3.66 16.40 -30.68
CA ASP A 872 5.02 15.88 -30.76
C ASP A 872 5.44 15.22 -29.42
N GLN A 873 6.64 14.67 -29.40
CA GLN A 873 7.17 14.00 -28.22
C GLN A 873 7.38 14.96 -27.04
N GLU A 874 7.69 16.23 -27.30
CA GLU A 874 7.87 17.23 -26.25
C GLU A 874 6.54 17.52 -25.54
N GLN A 875 5.45 17.75 -26.29
CA GLN A 875 4.12 17.98 -25.71
C GLN A 875 3.63 16.78 -24.91
N TRP A 876 3.83 15.55 -25.42
CA TRP A 876 3.52 14.34 -24.68
C TRP A 876 4.33 14.24 -23.40
N ASN A 877 5.64 14.54 -23.42
CA ASN A 877 6.46 14.49 -22.24
C ASN A 877 6.04 15.54 -21.19
N LEU A 878 5.79 16.77 -21.60
CA LEU A 878 5.28 17.85 -20.74
C LEU A 878 3.91 17.47 -20.14
N PHE A 879 3.05 16.85 -20.93
CA PHE A 879 1.74 16.35 -20.46
C PHE A 879 1.89 15.33 -19.34
N TYR A 880 2.72 14.29 -19.50
CA TYR A 880 2.94 13.28 -18.44
C TYR A 880 3.58 13.89 -17.19
N ASN A 881 4.50 14.83 -17.34
CA ASN A 881 5.09 15.55 -16.22
C ASN A 881 4.04 16.40 -15.47
N PHE A 882 3.15 17.08 -16.20
CA PHE A 882 2.05 17.80 -15.59
C PHE A 882 1.11 16.86 -14.83
N MET A 883 0.73 15.71 -15.39
CA MET A 883 -0.12 14.72 -14.73
C MET A 883 0.53 14.16 -13.45
N ALA A 884 1.84 13.94 -13.45
CA ALA A 884 2.59 13.55 -12.27
C ALA A 884 2.63 14.67 -11.20
N ASN A 885 2.77 15.94 -11.62
CA ASN A 885 2.67 17.09 -10.70
C ASN A 885 1.26 17.23 -10.11
N CYS A 886 0.20 16.94 -10.87
CA CYS A 886 -1.17 16.91 -10.35
C CYS A 886 -1.31 15.89 -9.21
N LEU A 887 -0.76 14.69 -9.36
CA LEU A 887 -0.71 13.67 -8.31
C LEU A 887 0.06 14.17 -7.07
N LYS A 888 1.26 14.73 -7.27
CA LYS A 888 2.10 15.27 -6.20
C LYS A 888 1.36 16.33 -5.37
N ILE A 889 0.68 17.26 -6.05
CA ILE A 889 -0.09 18.34 -5.43
C ILE A 889 -1.31 17.77 -4.68
N TYR A 890 -2.01 16.81 -5.30
CA TYR A 890 -3.12 16.12 -4.65
C TYR A 890 -2.69 15.38 -3.37
N PHE A 891 -1.55 14.70 -3.37
CA PHE A 891 -1.03 14.04 -2.16
C PHE A 891 -0.71 15.03 -1.04
N LYS A 892 -0.29 16.23 -1.39
CA LYS A 892 0.09 17.25 -0.42
C LYS A 892 -1.12 18.00 0.16
N TYR A 893 -2.11 18.35 -0.67
CA TYR A 893 -3.20 19.26 -0.31
C TYR A 893 -4.58 18.59 -0.31
N GLY A 894 -4.72 17.39 -0.87
CA GLY A 894 -6.02 16.78 -1.12
C GLY A 894 -6.80 17.49 -2.23
N LEU A 895 -8.11 17.31 -2.25
CA LEU A 895 -9.00 18.05 -3.17
C LEU A 895 -9.18 19.49 -2.68
N VAL A 896 -8.85 20.46 -3.50
CA VAL A 896 -8.99 21.90 -3.23
C VAL A 896 -10.22 22.41 -3.94
N GLU A 897 -11.20 22.91 -3.20
CA GLU A 897 -12.45 23.47 -3.74
C GLU A 897 -12.20 24.88 -4.29
N ALA A 898 -12.74 25.16 -5.47
CA ALA A 898 -12.82 26.50 -6.04
C ALA A 898 -14.18 27.14 -5.69
N PRO A 899 -14.33 28.47 -5.84
CA PRO A 899 -15.62 29.13 -5.63
C PRO A 899 -16.73 28.51 -6.49
N THR A 900 -17.81 28.07 -5.85
CA THR A 900 -18.94 27.40 -6.53
C THR A 900 -20.14 28.30 -6.77
N GLU A 901 -20.08 29.58 -6.37
CA GLU A 901 -21.20 30.53 -6.43
C GLU A 901 -21.81 30.61 -7.84
N ARG A 902 -20.98 30.57 -8.89
CA ARG A 902 -21.46 30.55 -10.30
C ARG A 902 -22.21 29.27 -10.63
N LEU A 903 -21.72 28.13 -10.16
CA LEU A 903 -22.38 26.83 -10.40
C LEU A 903 -23.67 26.73 -9.58
N GLU A 904 -23.69 27.26 -8.36
CA GLU A 904 -24.87 27.31 -7.51
C GLU A 904 -25.95 28.22 -8.11
N LEU A 905 -25.57 29.38 -8.63
CA LEU A 905 -26.49 30.29 -9.30
C LEU A 905 -27.05 29.67 -10.58
N ARG A 906 -26.21 28.99 -11.38
CA ARG A 906 -26.67 28.26 -12.58
C ARG A 906 -27.65 27.14 -12.20
N ARG A 907 -27.34 26.39 -11.14
CA ARG A 907 -28.22 25.35 -10.60
C ARG A 907 -29.59 25.92 -10.18
N LEU A 908 -29.55 27.07 -9.49
CA LEU A 908 -30.77 27.76 -9.11
C LEU A 908 -31.59 28.17 -10.34
N ARG A 909 -30.99 28.86 -11.33
CA ARG A 909 -31.66 29.28 -12.56
C ARG A 909 -32.31 28.09 -13.28
N GLN A 910 -31.64 26.96 -13.37
CA GLN A 910 -32.20 25.74 -13.97
C GLN A 910 -33.38 25.19 -13.17
N GLN A 911 -33.38 25.29 -11.85
CA GLN A 911 -34.41 24.75 -10.95
C GLN A 911 -35.67 25.67 -10.87
N ILE A 912 -35.45 26.95 -10.80
CA ILE A 912 -36.55 27.91 -10.57
C ILE A 912 -36.93 28.71 -11.82
N GLY A 913 -36.06 28.76 -12.83
CA GLY A 913 -36.20 29.58 -14.02
C GLY A 913 -35.69 30.98 -13.84
N GLU A 914 -35.22 31.59 -14.93
CA GLU A 914 -34.62 32.93 -14.93
C GLU A 914 -35.66 34.00 -14.59
N ASP A 915 -36.84 33.91 -15.22
CA ASP A 915 -37.95 34.82 -14.96
C ASP A 915 -38.37 34.80 -13.48
N PHE A 916 -38.38 33.62 -12.86
CA PHE A 916 -38.72 33.52 -11.46
C PHE A 916 -37.64 34.12 -10.54
N LEU A 917 -36.37 33.92 -10.86
CA LEU A 917 -35.25 34.49 -10.12
C LEU A 917 -35.28 36.04 -10.21
N ALA A 918 -35.40 36.57 -11.45
CA ALA A 918 -35.47 38.02 -11.67
C ALA A 918 -36.66 38.65 -10.96
N TRP A 919 -37.83 38.01 -10.99
CA TRP A 919 -38.99 38.46 -10.24
C TRP A 919 -38.75 38.47 -8.74
N ALA A 920 -38.16 37.39 -8.18
CA ALA A 920 -37.99 37.29 -6.75
C ALA A 920 -36.92 38.26 -6.21
N ASP A 921 -35.83 38.48 -6.94
CA ASP A 921 -34.80 39.48 -6.59
C ASP A 921 -35.37 40.90 -6.59
N GLU A 922 -36.18 41.25 -7.61
CA GLU A 922 -36.84 42.56 -7.72
C GLU A 922 -37.92 42.71 -6.64
N TYR A 923 -38.83 41.74 -6.51
CA TYR A 923 -39.97 41.78 -5.60
C TYR A 923 -39.54 41.95 -4.14
N TYR A 924 -38.48 41.21 -3.71
CA TYR A 924 -37.94 41.27 -2.37
C TYR A 924 -36.80 42.25 -2.23
N SER A 925 -36.40 42.97 -3.31
CA SER A 925 -35.28 43.94 -3.35
C SER A 925 -34.00 43.32 -2.77
N TYR A 926 -33.49 42.25 -3.37
CA TYR A 926 -32.23 41.62 -2.94
C TYR A 926 -31.04 42.48 -3.38
N ASP A 927 -30.19 42.85 -2.40
CA ASP A 927 -28.97 43.62 -2.62
C ASP A 927 -27.81 42.64 -2.74
N GLU A 928 -27.32 42.42 -3.96
CA GLU A 928 -26.25 41.43 -4.23
C GLU A 928 -24.93 41.74 -3.54
N PRO A 929 -24.44 43.02 -3.52
CA PRO A 929 -23.26 43.42 -2.75
C PRO A 929 -23.37 43.16 -1.25
N LYS A 930 -24.52 43.45 -0.65
CA LYS A 930 -24.74 43.22 0.77
C LYS A 930 -25.19 41.81 1.13
N LYS A 931 -25.49 40.99 0.17
CA LYS A 931 -26.04 39.63 0.31
C LYS A 931 -27.26 39.56 1.24
N MET A 932 -28.16 40.53 1.14
CA MET A 932 -29.35 40.62 1.99
C MET A 932 -30.53 41.31 1.29
N PHE A 933 -31.74 41.08 1.79
CA PHE A 933 -32.94 41.81 1.37
C PHE A 933 -32.98 43.17 2.03
N VAL A 934 -33.18 44.21 1.23
CA VAL A 934 -33.20 45.62 1.71
C VAL A 934 -34.58 46.29 1.54
N GLY A 935 -35.49 45.68 0.79
CA GLY A 935 -36.84 46.19 0.54
C GLY A 935 -37.79 46.04 1.72
N ASN A 936 -39.02 46.50 1.59
CA ASN A 936 -40.04 46.44 2.65
C ASN A 936 -40.93 45.20 2.58
N LYS A 937 -40.71 44.31 1.61
CA LYS A 937 -41.52 43.09 1.41
C LYS A 937 -40.89 41.85 2.07
N HIS A 938 -39.73 41.94 2.73
CA HIS A 938 -39.18 40.91 3.56
C HIS A 938 -39.58 41.10 5.02
N ASN A 939 -39.53 40.07 5.84
CA ASN A 939 -39.92 40.06 7.26
C ASN A 939 -41.41 40.37 7.51
N ILE A 940 -42.29 40.23 6.52
CA ILE A 940 -43.74 40.36 6.63
C ILE A 940 -44.45 39.13 6.05
N GLN A 941 -45.64 38.85 6.55
CA GLN A 941 -46.51 37.79 5.99
C GLN A 941 -47.23 38.29 4.76
N ILE A 942 -47.03 37.65 3.62
CA ILE A 942 -47.68 38.00 2.35
C ILE A 942 -48.50 36.78 1.91
N PRO A 943 -49.81 37.02 1.50
CA PRO A 943 -50.64 35.94 0.99
C PRO A 943 -49.98 35.26 -0.24
N ARG A 944 -49.93 33.92 -0.25
CA ARG A 944 -49.37 33.21 -1.38
C ARG A 944 -50.01 33.60 -2.72
N LYS A 945 -51.31 33.86 -2.67
CA LYS A 945 -52.08 34.26 -3.87
C LYS A 945 -51.56 35.59 -4.44
N GLU A 946 -51.28 36.55 -3.57
CA GLU A 946 -50.70 37.84 -3.96
C GLU A 946 -49.35 37.67 -4.66
N LEU A 947 -48.44 36.90 -4.10
CA LEU A 947 -47.15 36.60 -4.68
C LEU A 947 -47.25 35.87 -6.01
N TYR A 948 -48.19 34.92 -6.09
CA TYR A 948 -48.43 34.13 -7.27
C TYR A 948 -49.03 34.95 -8.40
N ASP A 949 -50.03 35.80 -8.07
CA ASP A 949 -50.69 36.67 -9.05
C ASP A 949 -49.74 37.79 -9.53
N ASP A 950 -48.91 38.34 -8.68
CA ASP A 950 -47.86 39.32 -9.06
C ASP A 950 -46.84 38.70 -10.01
N PHE A 951 -46.34 37.50 -9.73
CA PHE A 951 -45.45 36.80 -10.61
C PHE A 951 -46.09 36.55 -12.00
N LEU A 952 -47.31 36.01 -12.03
CA LEU A 952 -48.00 35.74 -13.29
C LEU A 952 -48.44 37.01 -14.04
N GLY A 953 -48.69 38.09 -13.32
CA GLY A 953 -48.91 39.41 -13.91
C GLY A 953 -47.69 39.92 -14.68
N LYS A 954 -46.48 39.66 -14.16
CA LYS A 954 -45.25 40.03 -14.81
C LYS A 954 -44.80 39.05 -15.90
N TYR A 955 -45.07 37.74 -15.70
CA TYR A 955 -44.68 36.64 -16.62
C TYR A 955 -45.89 35.76 -17.00
N PRO A 956 -46.83 36.29 -17.82
CA PRO A 956 -48.05 35.56 -18.17
C PRO A 956 -47.82 34.24 -18.93
N GLN A 957 -46.68 34.14 -19.66
CA GLN A 957 -46.26 32.94 -20.40
C GLN A 957 -46.12 31.73 -19.49
N ASP A 958 -45.77 31.92 -18.23
CA ASP A 958 -45.52 30.87 -17.26
C ASP A 958 -46.81 30.26 -16.68
N ALA A 959 -47.95 30.89 -16.83
CA ALA A 959 -49.23 30.48 -16.27
C ALA A 959 -49.61 29.02 -16.62
N ARG A 960 -49.19 28.53 -17.79
CA ARG A 960 -49.46 27.15 -18.24
C ARG A 960 -48.75 26.08 -17.41
N TYR A 961 -47.57 26.41 -16.88
CA TYR A 961 -46.68 25.45 -16.21
C TYR A 961 -46.50 25.73 -14.71
N MET A 962 -46.75 26.97 -14.29
CA MET A 962 -46.58 27.39 -12.90
C MET A 962 -47.84 27.06 -12.07
N LYS A 963 -47.81 25.94 -11.37
CA LYS A 963 -48.82 25.61 -10.37
C LYS A 963 -48.45 26.18 -8.99
N PRO A 964 -49.43 26.49 -8.11
CA PRO A 964 -49.13 27.04 -6.77
C PRO A 964 -48.14 26.22 -5.94
N THR A 965 -48.18 24.89 -6.08
CA THR A 965 -47.21 23.98 -5.42
C THR A 965 -45.78 24.09 -5.99
N ILE A 966 -45.68 24.30 -7.31
CA ILE A 966 -44.39 24.54 -7.99
C ILE A 966 -43.83 25.89 -7.58
N PHE A 967 -44.67 26.92 -7.57
CA PHE A 967 -44.30 28.27 -7.10
C PHE A 967 -43.71 28.23 -5.72
N LYS A 968 -44.37 27.59 -4.73
CA LYS A 968 -43.84 27.41 -3.39
C LYS A 968 -42.48 26.72 -3.35
N LYS A 969 -42.33 25.63 -4.09
CA LYS A 969 -41.04 24.92 -4.18
C LYS A 969 -39.93 25.78 -4.75
N LYS A 970 -40.22 26.59 -5.76
CA LYS A 970 -39.24 27.53 -6.36
C LYS A 970 -38.86 28.61 -5.34
N LEU A 971 -39.83 29.15 -4.59
CA LEU A 971 -39.56 30.18 -3.58
C LEU A 971 -38.72 29.63 -2.41
N VAL A 972 -38.99 28.43 -1.95
CA VAL A 972 -38.12 27.78 -0.93
C VAL A 972 -36.69 27.61 -1.42
N ARG A 973 -36.50 27.19 -2.67
CA ARG A 973 -35.17 27.06 -3.27
C ARG A 973 -34.45 28.41 -3.41
N TYR A 974 -35.19 29.43 -3.80
CA TYR A 974 -34.68 30.79 -3.86
C TYR A 974 -34.16 31.26 -2.47
N CYS A 975 -34.96 31.04 -1.41
CA CYS A 975 -34.54 31.35 -0.06
C CYS A 975 -33.30 30.59 0.39
N LEU A 976 -33.23 29.29 0.12
CA LEU A 976 -32.05 28.48 0.44
C LEU A 976 -30.78 29.02 -0.23
N TYR A 977 -30.87 29.40 -1.50
CA TYR A 977 -29.74 29.96 -2.24
C TYR A 977 -29.28 31.31 -1.68
N ARG A 978 -30.25 32.20 -1.40
CA ARG A 978 -29.99 33.55 -0.82
C ARG A 978 -29.64 33.48 0.68
N SER A 979 -29.44 32.28 1.25
CA SER A 979 -29.23 32.10 2.70
C SER A 979 -30.29 32.80 3.56
N ALA A 980 -31.54 32.76 3.12
CA ALA A 980 -32.68 33.38 3.77
C ALA A 980 -33.60 32.33 4.42
N ALA A 981 -34.22 32.71 5.51
CA ALA A 981 -35.23 31.86 6.14
C ALA A 981 -36.57 31.98 5.42
N PHE A 982 -37.15 30.82 5.06
CA PHE A 982 -38.51 30.73 4.53
C PHE A 982 -39.46 30.34 5.67
N ASN A 983 -40.48 31.13 5.92
CA ASN A 983 -41.44 30.93 6.98
C ASN A 983 -40.82 30.69 8.37
N PRO A 984 -39.97 31.60 8.89
CA PRO A 984 -39.32 31.38 10.18
C PRO A 984 -40.38 31.42 11.33
N HIS A 985 -40.20 30.58 12.34
CA HIS A 985 -41.15 30.37 13.44
C HIS A 985 -41.58 31.63 14.19
N LYS A 986 -40.76 32.67 14.21
CA LYS A 986 -41.13 33.92 14.89
C LYS A 986 -42.29 34.68 14.24
N PHE A 987 -42.62 34.37 13.00
CA PHE A 987 -43.75 34.98 12.26
C PHE A 987 -44.98 34.07 12.26
N PHE A 988 -44.93 32.88 12.86
CA PHE A 988 -45.99 31.90 12.88
C PHE A 988 -46.10 31.30 14.28
N ASP A 989 -47.30 30.98 14.76
CA ASP A 989 -47.49 30.33 16.04
C ASP A 989 -46.82 28.97 16.10
N LYS A 990 -46.37 28.51 17.30
CA LYS A 990 -45.35 27.55 17.60
C LYS A 990 -45.42 26.17 16.91
N GLU A 991 -46.54 25.81 16.34
CA GLU A 991 -46.68 24.47 15.72
C GLU A 991 -47.12 24.53 14.25
N GLU A 992 -47.40 25.67 13.67
CA GLU A 992 -47.91 25.78 12.32
C GLU A 992 -46.95 26.45 11.35
N THR A 993 -46.36 25.68 10.48
CA THR A 993 -45.66 26.17 9.30
C THR A 993 -46.58 26.75 8.21
N ARG A 994 -47.86 26.83 8.49
CA ARG A 994 -48.92 27.30 7.58
C ARG A 994 -49.99 28.08 8.31
N PRO A 995 -49.84 29.36 8.60
CA PRO A 995 -50.94 30.19 9.11
C PRO A 995 -52.11 30.13 8.13
N GLY A 996 -53.31 29.90 8.65
CA GLY A 996 -54.53 29.85 7.89
C GLY A 996 -54.80 28.53 7.11
N ALA A 997 -54.04 27.48 7.35
CA ALA A 997 -54.26 26.13 6.73
C ALA A 997 -55.42 25.36 7.35
N ASP A 998 -55.86 25.72 8.57
CA ASP A 998 -56.88 24.98 9.32
C ASP A 998 -58.30 25.50 9.19
N ASP A 999 -58.52 26.56 8.48
CA ASP A 999 -59.88 27.02 8.23
C ASP A 999 -60.49 26.25 7.09
N LYS A 1000 -61.42 25.36 7.40
CA LYS A 1000 -62.17 24.55 6.44
C LYS A 1000 -63.01 25.36 5.45
N SER A 1001 -63.03 26.67 5.60
CA SER A 1001 -63.79 27.62 4.72
C SER A 1001 -62.89 28.39 3.74
N GLY A 1002 -61.64 27.97 3.51
CA GLY A 1002 -60.73 28.58 2.53
C GLY A 1002 -59.59 29.42 3.15
N GLY A 1003 -58.83 28.84 4.09
CA GLY A 1003 -57.71 29.46 4.73
C GLY A 1003 -56.69 30.02 3.72
N VAL A 1004 -56.18 31.19 3.98
CA VAL A 1004 -55.16 31.86 3.14
C VAL A 1004 -53.78 31.40 3.59
N GLU A 1005 -53.00 30.79 2.70
CA GLU A 1005 -51.63 30.48 2.96
C GLU A 1005 -50.72 31.72 2.81
N PHE A 1006 -49.92 31.99 3.81
CA PHE A 1006 -48.98 33.13 3.84
C PHE A 1006 -47.52 32.62 3.71
N PHE A 1007 -46.72 33.46 3.07
CA PHE A 1007 -45.25 33.24 2.99
C PHE A 1007 -44.51 34.45 3.53
N THR A 1008 -43.38 34.16 4.24
CA THR A 1008 -42.49 35.18 4.76
C THR A 1008 -41.05 34.79 4.36
N ILE A 1009 -40.30 35.73 3.83
CA ILE A 1009 -38.85 35.61 3.64
C ILE A 1009 -38.15 36.53 4.65
N ALA A 1010 -37.13 36.00 5.33
CA ALA A 1010 -36.34 36.78 6.29
C ALA A 1010 -34.84 36.56 6.09
N ASN A 1011 -34.06 37.62 6.31
CA ASN A 1011 -32.60 37.48 6.33
C ASN A 1011 -32.13 36.60 7.50
N ASN A 1012 -31.16 35.73 7.28
CA ASN A 1012 -30.65 34.77 8.30
C ASN A 1012 -29.93 35.43 9.49
N ASN A 1013 -29.50 36.69 9.37
CA ASN A 1013 -28.88 37.45 10.47
C ASN A 1013 -29.86 37.92 11.57
N TYR A 1014 -31.06 37.40 11.57
CA TYR A 1014 -32.01 37.58 12.65
C TYR A 1014 -31.71 36.59 13.79
N SER A 1015 -30.66 36.87 14.58
CA SER A 1015 -30.53 36.25 15.90
C SER A 1015 -31.76 36.66 16.72
N ALA A 1016 -32.35 35.69 17.39
CA ALA A 1016 -33.42 35.92 18.34
C ALA A 1016 -32.97 36.94 19.37
N SER A 1017 -33.43 38.19 19.25
CA SER A 1017 -33.43 39.15 20.34
C SER A 1017 -34.66 38.88 21.22
#